data_224f33f1123696c72c17056f0d6461c6
#
_entry.id   224f33f1123696c72c17056f0d6461c6
#
_cell.length_a   1.000
_cell.length_b   1.000
_cell.length_c   1.000
_cell.angle_alpha   90.00
_cell.angle_beta   90.00
_cell.angle_gamma   90.00
#
_symmetry.space_group_name_H-M   'P 1'
#
loop_
_entity.id
_entity.type
_entity.pdbx_description
1 polymer ?
#
loop_
_entity_poly.entity_id
_entity_poly.type
_entity_poly.pdbx_seq_one_letter_code
_entity_poly.pdbx_strand_id
1 'polypeptide(L)'
;MKFTLKDYQRDAVRDALDNLKDAQDDWRRKSRKSAFSLTAVTGAGKTVMAAAAFEALFHGDDEFDFDADPGAVVIWFSDDPSLNEQTRFRLMEASDRINHTDLVVVENTFNRPRFEAGKIYFLNTQKLGKNSLLVRGHDPEELEAKAGALLPETRPDLRAYTIWDTIQNTIEDPELTLYLVLDEAHRGMGNAAVKEKGTIVQRLINGFGSVSGIPVVWGISATVERFNKAIEFAGKHIKLPNVVVNAVKVQESGLIKDTILLDIPTETGDFDTVLVRRATDKLKESTIAWHEYAKQQEEARAVVPLMVLQVPNTPDPNEIGRALDTIFDRYPELPAASVAHVFGDHTTQQFGNHNVPYIEPQRVQDSTWVRVLIAKDAISTGWDCPRAEVMVSFRAASDRTHITQLLGRMVRSPLARRIPGNDRLNAVDCLLPKFNRKTVEEVVDALMKGDDSAPPTGRILIDYVEVKPHPEASVSVWDAFESLPSQTRPQRGAKPAKRLTALAHELASDGILAGAGRLAHGVMHKALDAFQESQKEKIEAKRKSVLTVDGKTVVADMKGKEKTFDEFWEDADVAVIDDAYRRAARIFSPDIAKTYVEHLAQQVASVDDDPEEFLEAIVEARVTVAGLGLVTEVQSYFDAEADKLAKAWLSEYAPQIKALSDDRKECYRQIVEMSTEPQSVDLAKPESRYEATKARENDKEITFTTWKNHLLADKDGKYPAELNEWERTVVEAESKRTGFRFWYRNPQQPGQSSLGIAYLEDEQFKIVRPDFIFFVEQDGKVVVDLVDPHGLHLADALPKLQGLAAYANEHANAYRRIEAVAEASGKLRVLDLTRADVRQAVLGASSAKSLFEGLLAADYA
;
A
#
# COMPACT_ATOMS: atom_id res chain seq x y z
N MET A 1 15.37 -1.90 2.00
CA MET A 1 14.15 -2.54 1.39
C MET A 1 14.36 -2.74 -0.11
N LYS A 2 14.04 -3.94 -0.65
CA LYS A 2 14.03 -4.21 -2.11
C LYS A 2 12.79 -3.65 -2.79
N PHE A 3 11.68 -3.52 -2.07
CA PHE A 3 10.43 -2.94 -2.59
C PHE A 3 10.27 -1.50 -2.15
N THR A 4 9.83 -0.65 -3.06
CA THR A 4 9.39 0.70 -2.71
C THR A 4 8.04 0.61 -2.01
N LEU A 5 7.95 1.15 -0.80
CA LEU A 5 6.69 1.19 -0.05
C LEU A 5 5.69 2.11 -0.75
N LYS A 6 4.46 1.63 -0.90
CA LYS A 6 3.33 2.49 -1.28
C LYS A 6 3.05 3.50 -0.15
N ASP A 7 2.39 4.61 -0.46
CA ASP A 7 2.16 5.70 0.51
C ASP A 7 1.55 5.24 1.81
N TYR A 8 0.46 4.47 1.70
CA TYR A 8 -0.21 3.95 2.89
C TYR A 8 0.66 2.96 3.68
N GLN A 9 1.56 2.22 3.01
CA GLN A 9 2.50 1.33 3.67
C GLN A 9 3.55 2.13 4.43
N ARG A 10 4.04 3.21 3.83
CA ARG A 10 4.99 4.14 4.46
C ARG A 10 4.38 4.81 5.69
N ASP A 11 3.14 5.30 5.59
CA ASP A 11 2.41 5.87 6.72
C ASP A 11 2.26 4.84 7.85
N ALA A 12 1.82 3.61 7.52
CA ALA A 12 1.62 2.54 8.49
C ALA A 12 2.94 2.08 9.15
N VAL A 13 4.04 2.04 8.41
CA VAL A 13 5.37 1.72 8.97
C VAL A 13 5.82 2.83 9.92
N ARG A 14 5.62 4.10 9.57
CA ARG A 14 5.93 5.24 10.47
C ARG A 14 5.16 5.13 11.77
N ASP A 15 3.83 4.96 11.70
CA ASP A 15 2.98 4.85 12.89
C ASP A 15 3.37 3.63 13.75
N ALA A 16 3.76 2.50 13.12
CA ALA A 16 4.24 1.32 13.82
C ALA A 16 5.59 1.56 14.52
N LEU A 17 6.51 2.27 13.87
CA LEU A 17 7.82 2.62 14.44
C LEU A 17 7.67 3.61 15.60
N ASP A 18 6.77 4.59 15.50
CA ASP A 18 6.46 5.50 16.61
C ASP A 18 5.96 4.71 17.83
N ASN A 19 5.04 3.76 17.62
CA ASN A 19 4.60 2.86 18.69
C ASN A 19 5.72 1.98 19.26
N LEU A 20 6.63 1.47 18.41
CA LEU A 20 7.78 0.69 18.86
C LEU A 20 8.73 1.53 19.71
N LYS A 21 8.97 2.79 19.33
CA LYS A 21 9.78 3.74 20.10
C LYS A 21 9.19 4.02 21.47
N ASP A 22 7.88 4.30 21.52
CA ASP A 22 7.15 4.49 22.77
C ASP A 22 7.20 3.23 23.66
N ALA A 23 7.03 2.04 23.06
CA ALA A 23 7.08 0.77 23.79
C ALA A 23 8.49 0.47 24.37
N GLN A 24 9.56 0.78 23.61
CA GLN A 24 10.94 0.68 24.08
C GLN A 24 11.20 1.60 25.28
N ASP A 25 10.79 2.86 25.17
CA ASP A 25 10.94 3.84 26.24
C ASP A 25 10.17 3.44 27.50
N ASP A 26 8.94 2.95 27.36
CA ASP A 26 8.14 2.45 28.47
C ASP A 26 8.78 1.23 29.13
N TRP A 27 9.34 0.31 28.34
CA TRP A 27 10.02 -0.86 28.92
C TRP A 27 11.32 -0.47 29.61
N ARG A 28 12.22 0.21 28.91
CA ARG A 28 13.58 0.50 29.41
C ARG A 28 13.61 1.47 30.57
N ARG A 29 12.74 2.49 30.55
CA ARG A 29 12.74 3.54 31.59
C ARG A 29 11.77 3.26 32.74
N LYS A 30 10.68 2.52 32.49
CA LYS A 30 9.58 2.37 33.44
C LYS A 30 9.23 0.92 33.73
N SER A 31 9.88 -0.05 33.09
CA SER A 31 9.56 -1.50 33.13
C SER A 31 8.07 -1.79 32.85
N ARG A 32 7.45 -0.99 31.97
CA ARG A 32 6.05 -1.13 31.56
C ARG A 32 5.98 -1.87 30.24
N LYS A 33 5.04 -2.81 30.16
CA LYS A 33 4.78 -3.60 28.95
C LYS A 33 3.76 -2.90 28.06
N SER A 34 3.95 -2.96 26.75
CA SER A 34 3.10 -2.26 25.78
C SER A 34 2.63 -3.19 24.67
N ALA A 35 1.45 -2.90 24.11
CA ALA A 35 0.87 -3.69 23.03
C ALA A 35 0.14 -2.80 22.02
N PHE A 36 0.29 -3.10 20.72
CA PHE A 36 -0.44 -2.47 19.61
C PHE A 36 -0.64 -3.43 18.45
N SER A 37 -1.46 -3.05 17.47
CA SER A 37 -1.66 -3.85 16.26
C SER A 37 -1.42 -3.04 14.99
N LEU A 38 -0.94 -3.74 13.95
CA LEU A 38 -0.99 -3.32 12.56
C LEU A 38 -2.11 -4.09 11.87
N THR A 39 -3.15 -3.38 11.50
CA THR A 39 -4.32 -3.95 10.85
C THR A 39 -4.42 -3.47 9.42
N ALA A 40 -4.45 -4.40 8.50
CA ALA A 40 -4.59 -4.12 7.08
C ALA A 40 -5.30 -5.29 6.38
N VAL A 41 -6.11 -4.99 5.38
CA VAL A 41 -6.80 -5.99 4.57
C VAL A 41 -5.83 -7.00 3.95
N THR A 42 -6.32 -8.19 3.62
CA THR A 42 -5.53 -9.20 2.92
C THR A 42 -5.05 -8.62 1.58
N GLY A 43 -3.79 -8.83 1.23
CA GLY A 43 -3.21 -8.23 0.03
C GLY A 43 -2.55 -6.86 0.20
N ALA A 44 -2.72 -6.19 1.35
CA ALA A 44 -2.12 -4.88 1.60
C ALA A 44 -0.58 -4.89 1.81
N GLY A 45 0.06 -6.05 1.79
CA GLY A 45 1.51 -6.15 2.00
C GLY A 45 1.94 -6.06 3.47
N LYS A 46 1.16 -6.61 4.41
CA LYS A 46 1.49 -6.65 5.85
C LYS A 46 2.91 -7.12 6.12
N THR A 47 3.36 -8.19 5.45
CA THR A 47 4.72 -8.74 5.60
C THR A 47 5.80 -7.78 5.08
N VAL A 48 5.51 -7.00 4.03
CA VAL A 48 6.42 -5.98 3.50
C VAL A 48 6.56 -4.82 4.49
N MET A 49 5.44 -4.37 5.09
CA MET A 49 5.46 -3.37 6.15
C MET A 49 6.21 -3.86 7.40
N ALA A 50 6.02 -5.13 7.78
CA ALA A 50 6.77 -5.73 8.88
C ALA A 50 8.28 -5.81 8.58
N ALA A 51 8.68 -6.19 7.35
CA ALA A 51 10.06 -6.20 6.92
C ALA A 51 10.71 -4.82 7.03
N ALA A 52 10.01 -3.77 6.59
CA ALA A 52 10.49 -2.39 6.71
C ALA A 52 10.66 -1.96 8.18
N ALA A 53 9.71 -2.31 9.03
CA ALA A 53 9.80 -2.01 10.46
C ALA A 53 10.96 -2.79 11.13
N PHE A 54 11.22 -4.04 10.74
CA PHE A 54 12.36 -4.81 11.26
C PHE A 54 13.71 -4.29 10.76
N GLU A 55 13.80 -3.85 9.48
CA GLU A 55 15.01 -3.17 9.01
C GLU A 55 15.32 -1.93 9.85
N ALA A 56 14.32 -1.09 10.09
CA ALA A 56 14.47 0.08 10.93
C ALA A 56 14.82 -0.30 12.38
N LEU A 57 14.17 -1.33 12.94
CA LEU A 57 14.42 -1.80 14.31
C LEU A 57 15.86 -2.28 14.51
N PHE A 58 16.41 -3.05 13.55
CA PHE A 58 17.75 -3.62 13.67
C PHE A 58 18.86 -2.68 13.22
N HIS A 59 18.61 -1.81 12.23
CA HIS A 59 19.66 -1.03 11.58
C HIS A 59 19.46 0.49 11.62
N GLY A 60 18.31 0.95 12.18
CA GLY A 60 17.88 2.35 12.09
C GLY A 60 17.37 2.71 10.69
N ASP A 61 16.61 3.79 10.60
CA ASP A 61 16.13 4.32 9.34
C ASP A 61 15.94 5.84 9.41
N ASP A 62 16.71 6.57 8.59
CA ASP A 62 16.67 8.03 8.55
C ASP A 62 15.38 8.58 7.95
N GLU A 63 14.68 7.81 7.09
CA GLU A 63 13.39 8.22 6.52
C GLU A 63 12.31 8.34 7.59
N PHE A 64 12.34 7.41 8.54
CA PHE A 64 11.37 7.33 9.63
C PHE A 64 11.86 8.02 10.92
N ASP A 65 13.04 8.59 10.92
CA ASP A 65 13.69 9.16 12.12
C ASP A 65 13.72 8.16 13.29
N PHE A 66 14.12 6.94 12.98
CA PHE A 66 14.13 5.83 13.92
C PHE A 66 15.55 5.32 14.16
N ASP A 67 15.98 5.35 15.42
CA ASP A 67 17.29 4.83 15.83
C ASP A 67 17.21 3.30 15.99
N ALA A 68 18.28 2.61 15.58
CA ALA A 68 18.38 1.16 15.75
C ALA A 68 18.29 0.73 17.21
N ASP A 69 17.66 -0.40 17.48
CA ASP A 69 17.74 -1.10 18.75
C ASP A 69 18.78 -2.24 18.67
N PRO A 70 20.02 -2.03 19.14
CA PRO A 70 21.05 -3.05 19.06
C PRO A 70 20.76 -4.31 19.91
N GLY A 71 19.85 -4.20 20.89
CA GLY A 71 19.40 -5.31 21.72
C GLY A 71 18.10 -5.97 21.24
N ALA A 72 17.55 -5.59 20.09
CA ALA A 72 16.28 -6.11 19.61
C ALA A 72 16.33 -7.61 19.30
N VAL A 73 15.36 -8.33 19.85
CA VAL A 73 15.09 -9.75 19.59
C VAL A 73 13.61 -9.89 19.24
N VAL A 74 13.29 -10.51 18.11
CA VAL A 74 11.92 -10.69 17.67
C VAL A 74 11.51 -12.16 17.74
N ILE A 75 10.37 -12.46 18.34
CA ILE A 75 9.65 -13.73 18.19
C ILE A 75 8.50 -13.50 17.22
N TRP A 76 8.54 -14.19 16.09
CA TRP A 76 7.40 -14.27 15.16
C TRP A 76 6.57 -15.51 15.48
N PHE A 77 5.37 -15.29 15.97
CA PHE A 77 4.48 -16.37 16.38
C PHE A 77 3.27 -16.48 15.44
N SER A 78 3.10 -17.65 14.85
CA SER A 78 1.92 -17.99 14.05
C SER A 78 1.28 -19.30 14.51
N ASP A 79 0.08 -19.60 14.04
CA ASP A 79 -0.62 -20.84 14.40
C ASP A 79 -0.12 -22.05 13.57
N ASP A 80 0.32 -21.82 12.32
CA ASP A 80 0.67 -22.86 11.36
C ASP A 80 2.17 -22.79 10.96
N PRO A 81 2.90 -23.91 11.02
CA PRO A 81 4.30 -23.95 10.58
C PRO A 81 4.53 -23.51 9.13
N SER A 82 3.58 -23.79 8.23
CA SER A 82 3.68 -23.41 6.82
C SER A 82 3.64 -21.90 6.61
N LEU A 83 2.92 -21.18 7.47
CA LEU A 83 2.90 -19.72 7.47
C LEU A 83 4.25 -19.14 7.86
N ASN A 84 4.93 -19.75 8.83
CA ASN A 84 6.25 -19.31 9.25
C ASN A 84 7.26 -19.43 8.10
N GLU A 85 7.24 -20.52 7.34
CA GLU A 85 8.11 -20.68 6.17
C GLU A 85 7.82 -19.64 5.10
N GLN A 86 6.56 -19.42 4.75
CA GLN A 86 6.18 -18.38 3.79
C GLN A 86 6.62 -16.99 4.25
N THR A 87 6.35 -16.64 5.50
CA THR A 87 6.75 -15.34 6.04
C THR A 87 8.25 -15.16 5.98
N ARG A 88 9.03 -16.20 6.30
CA ARG A 88 10.49 -16.17 6.21
C ARG A 88 10.97 -15.86 4.80
N PHE A 89 10.41 -16.53 3.78
CA PHE A 89 10.72 -16.23 2.38
C PHE A 89 10.33 -14.81 1.99
N ARG A 90 9.13 -14.35 2.38
CA ARG A 90 8.64 -13.01 2.08
C ARG A 90 9.48 -11.91 2.74
N LEU A 91 9.96 -12.12 3.96
CA LEU A 91 10.86 -11.17 4.62
C LEU A 91 12.19 -11.05 3.86
N MET A 92 12.80 -12.17 3.44
CA MET A 92 14.02 -12.16 2.62
C MET A 92 13.81 -11.54 1.23
N GLU A 93 12.64 -11.74 0.64
CA GLU A 93 12.26 -11.17 -0.65
C GLU A 93 12.06 -9.65 -0.57
N ALA A 94 11.50 -9.17 0.53
CA ALA A 94 11.20 -7.75 0.74
C ALA A 94 12.41 -6.94 1.22
N SER A 95 13.32 -7.55 1.98
CA SER A 95 14.45 -6.88 2.63
C SER A 95 15.77 -7.17 1.91
N ASP A 96 16.65 -6.18 1.86
CA ASP A 96 18.04 -6.30 1.42
C ASP A 96 19.03 -6.35 2.59
N ARG A 97 18.56 -6.11 3.83
CA ARG A 97 19.36 -6.11 5.05
C ARG A 97 19.09 -7.30 5.97
N ILE A 98 17.91 -7.92 5.90
CA ILE A 98 17.57 -9.12 6.66
C ILE A 98 18.07 -10.36 5.90
N ASN A 99 19.03 -11.07 6.48
CA ASN A 99 19.66 -12.22 5.88
C ASN A 99 19.04 -13.53 6.38
N HIS A 100 19.31 -14.62 5.66
CA HIS A 100 18.86 -15.96 6.05
C HIS A 100 19.31 -16.36 7.48
N THR A 101 20.49 -15.90 7.92
CA THR A 101 21.04 -16.16 9.25
C THR A 101 20.33 -15.41 10.37
N ASP A 102 19.57 -14.37 10.04
CA ASP A 102 18.81 -13.58 11.00
C ASP A 102 17.40 -14.17 11.25
N LEU A 103 16.97 -15.10 10.38
CA LEU A 103 15.67 -15.75 10.39
C LEU A 103 15.76 -17.19 10.92
N VAL A 104 15.61 -17.36 12.22
CA VAL A 104 15.84 -18.62 12.92
C VAL A 104 14.55 -19.38 13.15
N VAL A 105 14.41 -20.56 12.53
CA VAL A 105 13.32 -21.50 12.87
C VAL A 105 13.68 -22.24 14.14
N VAL A 106 12.85 -22.15 15.18
CA VAL A 106 13.08 -22.85 16.43
C VAL A 106 12.73 -24.33 16.28
N GLU A 107 13.78 -25.16 16.17
CA GLU A 107 13.62 -26.61 16.05
C GLU A 107 13.53 -27.29 17.42
N ASN A 108 13.08 -28.57 17.44
CA ASN A 108 12.95 -29.33 18.69
C ASN A 108 14.29 -29.55 19.44
N THR A 109 15.40 -29.35 18.75
CA THR A 109 16.76 -29.42 19.28
C THR A 109 17.25 -28.11 19.89
N PHE A 110 16.47 -27.03 19.81
CA PHE A 110 16.85 -25.73 20.34
C PHE A 110 17.09 -25.79 21.85
N ASN A 111 18.30 -25.40 22.30
CA ASN A 111 18.72 -25.44 23.67
C ASN A 111 19.77 -24.35 23.94
N ARG A 112 19.28 -23.10 24.10
CA ARG A 112 20.14 -21.93 24.36
C ARG A 112 19.66 -21.19 25.61
N PRO A 113 20.59 -20.58 26.39
CA PRO A 113 20.23 -19.86 27.61
C PRO A 113 19.35 -18.63 27.32
N ARG A 114 19.58 -17.94 26.22
CA ARG A 114 18.85 -16.74 25.78
C ARG A 114 18.83 -16.63 24.25
N PHE A 115 17.99 -15.80 23.72
CA PHE A 115 17.99 -15.42 22.31
C PHE A 115 19.11 -14.42 22.00
N GLU A 116 19.52 -14.34 20.74
CA GLU A 116 20.55 -13.42 20.25
C GLU A 116 19.91 -12.17 19.65
N ALA A 117 20.52 -10.99 19.89
CA ALA A 117 20.09 -9.73 19.29
C ALA A 117 20.18 -9.74 17.76
N GLY A 118 19.34 -8.94 17.09
CA GLY A 118 19.30 -8.80 15.64
C GLY A 118 18.69 -10.01 14.93
N LYS A 119 17.95 -10.89 15.64
CA LYS A 119 17.36 -12.10 15.06
C LYS A 119 15.85 -12.18 15.23
N ILE A 120 15.21 -12.86 14.26
CA ILE A 120 13.78 -13.18 14.26
C ILE A 120 13.63 -14.69 14.45
N TYR A 121 13.02 -15.10 15.57
CA TYR A 121 12.78 -16.48 15.93
C TYR A 121 11.37 -16.90 15.61
N PHE A 122 11.20 -17.89 14.73
CA PHE A 122 9.89 -18.40 14.31
C PHE A 122 9.42 -19.50 15.25
N LEU A 123 8.29 -19.24 15.89
CA LEU A 123 7.60 -20.17 16.78
C LEU A 123 6.15 -20.40 16.32
N ASN A 124 5.58 -21.51 16.71
CA ASN A 124 4.18 -21.84 16.47
C ASN A 124 3.53 -22.57 17.66
N THR A 125 2.23 -22.75 17.59
CA THR A 125 1.46 -23.42 18.65
C THR A 125 1.94 -24.83 18.95
N GLN A 126 2.36 -25.61 17.94
CA GLN A 126 2.83 -27.00 18.13
C GLN A 126 4.13 -27.05 18.94
N LYS A 127 5.02 -26.10 18.74
CA LYS A 127 6.32 -25.99 19.45
C LYS A 127 6.15 -25.61 20.93
N LEU A 128 5.09 -24.93 21.29
CA LEU A 128 4.78 -24.46 22.65
C LEU A 128 3.69 -25.29 23.35
N GLY A 129 3.18 -26.34 22.72
CA GLY A 129 2.22 -27.27 23.32
C GLY A 129 2.85 -28.10 24.46
N LYS A 130 2.04 -28.55 25.44
CA LYS A 130 2.48 -29.30 26.61
C LYS A 130 3.33 -30.54 26.29
N ASN A 131 3.07 -31.17 25.17
CA ASN A 131 3.78 -32.37 24.74
C ASN A 131 5.06 -32.08 23.96
N SER A 132 5.37 -30.82 23.68
CA SER A 132 6.57 -30.41 22.94
C SER A 132 7.83 -30.71 23.76
N LEU A 133 8.86 -31.22 23.08
CA LEU A 133 10.19 -31.39 23.69
C LEU A 133 10.80 -30.08 24.20
N LEU A 134 10.41 -28.94 23.63
CA LEU A 134 10.89 -27.61 24.02
C LEU A 134 10.34 -27.14 25.37
N VAL A 135 9.19 -27.68 25.79
CA VAL A 135 8.43 -27.21 26.98
C VAL A 135 8.52 -28.19 28.16
N ARG A 136 8.67 -29.49 27.90
CA ARG A 136 8.67 -30.51 28.94
C ARG A 136 9.71 -30.21 30.04
N GLY A 137 9.28 -30.36 31.30
CA GLY A 137 10.12 -30.12 32.48
C GLY A 137 10.19 -28.66 32.93
N HIS A 138 9.27 -27.80 32.41
CA HIS A 138 9.14 -26.39 32.82
C HIS A 138 7.86 -26.12 33.64
N ASP A 139 6.88 -27.05 33.66
CA ASP A 139 5.60 -26.79 34.31
C ASP A 139 5.74 -26.78 35.87
N PRO A 140 5.48 -25.62 36.55
CA PRO A 140 5.56 -25.52 37.99
C PRO A 140 4.56 -26.44 38.69
N GLU A 141 3.38 -26.66 38.13
CA GLU A 141 2.35 -27.56 38.74
C GLU A 141 2.76 -29.03 38.65
N GLU A 142 3.48 -29.44 37.60
CA GLU A 142 4.09 -30.77 37.53
C GLU A 142 5.25 -30.93 38.53
N LEU A 143 6.02 -29.87 38.75
CA LEU A 143 7.12 -29.84 39.71
C LEU A 143 6.60 -29.89 41.17
N GLU A 144 5.51 -29.14 41.49
CA GLU A 144 4.90 -29.18 42.85
C GLU A 144 4.17 -30.51 43.11
N ALA A 145 3.47 -31.06 42.11
CA ALA A 145 2.77 -32.35 42.26
C ALA A 145 3.76 -33.54 42.45
N LYS A 146 5.03 -33.37 42.02
CA LYS A 146 6.08 -34.39 42.09
C LYS A 146 7.15 -34.10 43.13
N ALA A 147 6.99 -33.05 43.95
CA ALA A 147 7.94 -32.74 45.04
C ALA A 147 8.08 -33.86 46.07
N GLY A 148 7.26 -34.93 45.97
CA GLY A 148 7.38 -36.17 46.73
C GLY A 148 8.10 -37.33 46.00
N ALA A 149 8.54 -37.16 44.77
CA ALA A 149 9.23 -38.21 44.02
C ALA A 149 10.76 -38.18 44.24
N LEU A 150 11.31 -39.31 44.55
CA LEU A 150 12.72 -39.51 44.94
C LEU A 150 13.76 -39.33 43.83
N LEU A 151 13.35 -39.00 42.57
CA LEU A 151 14.26 -38.74 41.45
C LEU A 151 13.89 -37.43 40.77
N PRO A 152 14.84 -36.52 40.52
CA PRO A 152 14.59 -35.33 39.73
C PRO A 152 14.21 -35.76 38.31
N GLU A 153 13.08 -35.24 37.77
CA GLU A 153 12.74 -35.42 36.38
C GLU A 153 13.83 -34.83 35.52
N THR A 154 14.49 -35.68 34.75
CA THR A 154 15.43 -35.23 33.74
C THR A 154 14.64 -34.60 32.57
N ARG A 155 14.99 -33.37 32.21
CA ARG A 155 14.48 -32.75 30.99
C ARG A 155 14.79 -33.67 29.80
N PRO A 156 13.90 -33.71 28.78
CA PRO A 156 14.17 -34.52 27.58
C PRO A 156 15.55 -34.20 27.01
N ASP A 157 16.29 -35.21 26.54
CA ASP A 157 17.59 -35.07 25.90
C ASP A 157 18.65 -34.34 26.74
N LEU A 158 18.56 -34.38 28.07
CA LEU A 158 19.46 -33.71 29.02
C LEU A 158 19.65 -32.20 28.74
N ARG A 159 18.66 -31.55 28.13
CA ARG A 159 18.77 -30.13 27.79
C ARG A 159 18.87 -29.24 29.04
N ALA A 160 19.68 -28.22 28.93
CA ALA A 160 19.90 -27.30 30.04
C ALA A 160 18.73 -26.31 30.18
N TYR A 161 18.14 -25.90 29.06
CA TYR A 161 17.08 -24.85 29.00
C TYR A 161 15.85 -25.32 28.23
N THR A 162 14.66 -25.00 28.75
CA THR A 162 13.42 -25.03 28.00
C THR A 162 13.27 -23.75 27.23
N ILE A 163 12.33 -23.69 26.26
CA ILE A 163 12.04 -22.46 25.53
C ILE A 163 11.54 -21.33 26.45
N TRP A 164 10.86 -21.71 27.53
CA TRP A 164 10.38 -20.76 28.53
C TRP A 164 11.51 -20.17 29.38
N ASP A 165 12.53 -20.98 29.73
CA ASP A 165 13.75 -20.49 30.37
C ASP A 165 14.49 -19.51 29.46
N THR A 166 14.58 -19.83 28.17
CA THR A 166 15.21 -18.93 27.17
C THR A 166 14.46 -17.60 27.06
N ILE A 167 13.12 -17.62 27.03
CA ILE A 167 12.29 -16.41 27.00
C ILE A 167 12.52 -15.59 28.26
N GLN A 168 12.46 -16.22 29.45
CA GLN A 168 12.67 -15.53 30.72
C GLN A 168 14.05 -14.89 30.82
N ASN A 169 15.10 -15.64 30.53
CA ASN A 169 16.48 -15.15 30.58
C ASN A 169 16.72 -13.99 29.57
N THR A 170 16.02 -14.00 28.43
CA THR A 170 16.09 -12.91 27.45
C THR A 170 15.37 -11.66 27.97
N ILE A 171 14.24 -11.82 28.67
CA ILE A 171 13.50 -10.68 29.26
C ILE A 171 14.29 -10.06 30.43
N GLU A 172 15.01 -10.87 31.18
CA GLU A 172 15.82 -10.42 32.33
C GLU A 172 17.14 -9.75 31.95
N ASP A 173 17.59 -9.95 30.69
CA ASP A 173 18.81 -9.34 30.19
C ASP A 173 18.57 -7.84 29.90
N PRO A 174 19.24 -6.92 30.62
CA PRO A 174 19.02 -5.48 30.46
C PRO A 174 19.52 -4.93 29.11
N GLU A 175 20.38 -5.66 28.41
CA GLU A 175 20.89 -5.29 27.09
C GLU A 175 19.93 -5.70 25.96
N LEU A 176 18.95 -6.57 26.26
CA LEU A 176 18.03 -7.11 25.28
C LEU A 176 16.60 -6.54 25.43
N THR A 177 15.93 -6.37 24.32
CA THR A 177 14.50 -6.06 24.29
C THR A 177 13.78 -7.11 23.45
N LEU A 178 12.84 -7.85 24.08
CA LEU A 178 12.10 -8.91 23.42
C LEU A 178 10.77 -8.40 22.86
N TYR A 179 10.59 -8.55 21.56
CA TYR A 179 9.42 -8.21 20.79
C TYR A 179 8.66 -9.47 20.39
N LEU A 180 7.35 -9.51 20.63
CA LEU A 180 6.46 -10.59 20.19
C LEU A 180 5.60 -10.08 19.03
N VAL A 181 5.77 -10.65 17.85
CA VAL A 181 4.88 -10.44 16.72
C VAL A 181 3.88 -11.58 16.64
N LEU A 182 2.61 -11.27 16.73
CA LEU A 182 1.50 -12.22 16.62
C LEU A 182 0.89 -12.12 15.22
N ASP A 183 1.25 -13.06 14.34
CA ASP A 183 0.72 -13.11 12.97
C ASP A 183 -0.54 -13.96 12.92
N GLU A 184 -1.67 -13.37 12.49
CA GLU A 184 -2.97 -14.03 12.40
C GLU A 184 -3.38 -14.74 13.70
N ALA A 185 -2.94 -14.24 14.87
CA ALA A 185 -3.09 -14.84 16.18
C ALA A 185 -4.56 -15.09 16.62
N HIS A 186 -5.51 -14.53 15.87
CA HIS A 186 -6.94 -14.68 16.11
C HIS A 186 -7.48 -16.09 15.83
N ARG A 187 -6.80 -16.89 15.03
CA ARG A 187 -7.28 -18.23 14.63
C ARG A 187 -7.36 -19.25 15.77
N GLY A 188 -6.94 -18.88 16.94
CA GLY A 188 -6.90 -19.74 18.12
C GLY A 188 -7.89 -19.43 19.25
N MET A 189 -8.74 -18.39 19.16
CA MET A 189 -9.44 -17.87 20.36
C MET A 189 -10.97 -18.17 20.50
N GLY A 190 -11.58 -18.99 19.66
CA GLY A 190 -13.04 -19.10 19.52
C GLY A 190 -13.80 -20.33 20.06
N ASN A 191 -13.24 -21.52 20.31
CA ASN A 191 -14.01 -22.74 20.75
C ASN A 191 -13.18 -23.67 21.66
N ALA A 192 -13.75 -24.71 22.27
CA ALA A 192 -13.16 -25.51 23.38
C ALA A 192 -11.84 -26.25 23.06
N ALA A 193 -11.56 -26.63 21.80
CA ALA A 193 -10.20 -27.04 21.35
C ALA A 193 -9.19 -25.87 21.38
N VAL A 194 -9.65 -24.70 21.52
CA VAL A 194 -9.14 -23.34 21.61
C VAL A 194 -8.66 -22.97 23.01
N LYS A 195 -9.09 -23.65 24.07
CA LYS A 195 -8.63 -23.35 25.43
C LYS A 195 -7.11 -23.55 25.58
N GLU A 196 -6.55 -24.53 24.91
CA GLU A 196 -5.11 -24.80 25.02
C GLU A 196 -4.27 -23.79 24.20
N LYS A 197 -4.73 -23.44 23.01
CA LYS A 197 -4.08 -22.45 22.13
C LYS A 197 -4.16 -21.03 22.69
N GLY A 198 -5.35 -20.61 23.13
CA GLY A 198 -5.55 -19.36 23.86
C GLY A 198 -4.66 -19.25 25.09
N THR A 199 -4.41 -20.36 25.78
CA THR A 199 -3.50 -20.43 26.90
C THR A 199 -2.04 -20.16 26.51
N ILE A 200 -1.56 -20.62 25.35
CA ILE A 200 -0.18 -20.39 24.89
C ILE A 200 0.07 -18.91 24.57
N VAL A 201 -0.81 -18.28 23.79
CA VAL A 201 -0.71 -16.84 23.47
C VAL A 201 -0.83 -16.01 24.75
N GLN A 202 -1.74 -16.36 25.65
CA GLN A 202 -1.88 -15.68 26.94
C GLN A 202 -0.64 -15.83 27.83
N ARG A 203 0.03 -17.00 27.82
CA ARG A 203 1.31 -17.21 28.53
C ARG A 203 2.43 -16.35 27.97
N LEU A 204 2.54 -16.24 26.65
CA LEU A 204 3.50 -15.35 26.01
C LEU A 204 3.26 -13.88 26.38
N ILE A 205 2.00 -13.43 26.35
CA ILE A 205 1.63 -12.04 26.64
C ILE A 205 1.71 -11.76 28.16
N ASN A 206 1.05 -12.55 28.99
CA ASN A 206 0.89 -12.26 30.41
C ASN A 206 1.99 -12.83 31.29
N GLY A 207 2.71 -13.86 30.80
CA GLY A 207 3.56 -14.71 31.60
C GLY A 207 2.78 -15.79 32.36
N PHE A 208 3.48 -16.69 33.01
CA PHE A 208 2.92 -17.71 33.91
C PHE A 208 4.01 -18.25 34.84
N GLY A 209 3.65 -18.61 36.07
CA GLY A 209 4.62 -19.08 37.05
C GLY A 209 5.74 -18.07 37.26
N SER A 210 6.98 -18.52 37.05
CA SER A 210 8.19 -17.68 37.12
C SER A 210 8.50 -16.94 35.80
N VAL A 211 7.78 -17.22 34.72
CA VAL A 211 8.03 -16.60 33.42
C VAL A 211 7.26 -15.28 33.28
N SER A 212 7.98 -14.21 33.05
CA SER A 212 7.41 -12.89 32.77
C SER A 212 6.76 -12.85 31.39
N GLY A 213 5.69 -12.08 31.24
CA GLY A 213 5.13 -11.80 29.90
C GLY A 213 6.07 -10.94 29.06
N ILE A 214 6.05 -11.12 27.76
CA ILE A 214 6.92 -10.41 26.82
C ILE A 214 6.64 -8.90 26.88
N PRO A 215 7.68 -8.03 26.88
CA PRO A 215 7.55 -6.58 27.08
C PRO A 215 6.77 -5.87 26.00
N VAL A 216 7.06 -6.16 24.74
CA VAL A 216 6.46 -5.47 23.58
C VAL A 216 5.71 -6.49 22.72
N VAL A 217 4.42 -6.27 22.54
CA VAL A 217 3.54 -7.16 21.77
C VAL A 217 2.98 -6.40 20.57
N TRP A 218 3.26 -6.90 19.37
CA TRP A 218 2.80 -6.34 18.12
C TRP A 218 1.93 -7.36 17.38
N GLY A 219 0.63 -7.10 17.26
CA GLY A 219 -0.29 -7.94 16.48
C GLY A 219 -0.32 -7.53 15.03
N ILE A 220 -0.27 -8.51 14.12
CA ILE A 220 -0.48 -8.31 12.68
C ILE A 220 -1.72 -9.10 12.26
N SER A 221 -2.76 -8.41 11.76
CA SER A 221 -4.04 -9.05 11.50
C SER A 221 -4.86 -8.30 10.44
N ALA A 222 -5.89 -8.95 9.92
CA ALA A 222 -6.87 -8.30 9.05
C ALA A 222 -7.88 -7.43 9.82
N THR A 223 -8.10 -7.69 11.11
CA THR A 223 -9.08 -6.98 11.95
C THR A 223 -8.54 -6.58 13.32
N VAL A 224 -8.94 -5.38 13.78
CA VAL A 224 -8.53 -4.81 15.07
C VAL A 224 -9.22 -5.51 16.24
N GLU A 225 -10.50 -5.89 16.08
CA GLU A 225 -11.36 -6.42 17.16
C GLU A 225 -10.78 -7.67 17.80
N ARG A 226 -10.15 -8.52 17.00
CA ARG A 226 -9.59 -9.79 17.48
C ARG A 226 -8.31 -9.60 18.28
N PHE A 227 -7.44 -8.69 17.83
CA PHE A 227 -6.26 -8.33 18.60
C PHE A 227 -6.67 -7.66 19.91
N ASN A 228 -7.64 -6.73 19.85
CA ASN A 228 -8.14 -6.07 21.04
C ASN A 228 -8.68 -7.06 22.09
N LYS A 229 -9.46 -8.07 21.67
CA LYS A 229 -9.92 -9.15 22.58
C LYS A 229 -8.76 -9.94 23.19
N ALA A 230 -7.70 -10.22 22.41
CA ALA A 230 -6.52 -10.90 22.93
C ALA A 230 -5.81 -10.06 24.01
N ILE A 231 -5.71 -8.77 23.82
CA ILE A 231 -5.05 -7.84 24.74
C ILE A 231 -5.97 -7.43 25.92
N GLU A 232 -7.29 -7.41 25.78
CA GLU A 232 -8.21 -7.19 26.90
C GLU A 232 -8.02 -8.20 28.05
N PHE A 233 -7.63 -9.44 27.72
CA PHE A 233 -7.22 -10.43 28.71
C PHE A 233 -5.79 -10.21 29.26
N ALA A 234 -5.05 -9.27 28.69
CA ALA A 234 -3.65 -8.96 29.03
C ALA A 234 -3.57 -7.76 30.00
N GLY A 235 -4.30 -7.78 31.11
CA GLY A 235 -4.47 -6.67 32.05
C GLY A 235 -3.21 -5.98 32.60
N LYS A 236 -2.02 -6.26 32.03
CA LYS A 236 -0.72 -5.69 32.43
C LYS A 236 -0.02 -4.89 31.31
N HIS A 237 -0.57 -4.86 30.09
CA HIS A 237 0.02 -4.11 28.98
C HIS A 237 -0.68 -2.76 28.77
N ILE A 238 0.11 -1.72 28.54
CA ILE A 238 -0.40 -0.43 28.06
C ILE A 238 -0.77 -0.62 26.60
N LYS A 239 -1.99 -0.25 26.25
CA LYS A 239 -2.45 -0.29 24.87
C LYS A 239 -2.05 1.00 24.17
N LEU A 240 -1.13 0.89 23.20
CA LEU A 240 -0.79 1.97 22.30
C LEU A 240 -1.81 2.07 21.15
N PRO A 241 -1.85 3.18 20.38
CA PRO A 241 -2.76 3.34 19.27
C PRO A 241 -2.60 2.22 18.23
N ASN A 242 -3.71 1.64 17.76
CA ASN A 242 -3.64 0.65 16.68
C ASN A 242 -3.36 1.36 15.34
N VAL A 243 -2.47 0.79 14.56
CA VAL A 243 -2.21 1.21 13.19
C VAL A 243 -3.23 0.54 12.27
N VAL A 244 -4.11 1.33 11.67
CA VAL A 244 -5.20 0.81 10.82
C VAL A 244 -5.04 1.34 9.40
N VAL A 245 -4.74 0.44 8.47
CA VAL A 245 -4.62 0.77 7.06
C VAL A 245 -6.02 0.84 6.42
N ASN A 246 -6.33 1.98 5.81
CA ASN A 246 -7.59 2.16 5.10
C ASN A 246 -7.62 1.30 3.83
N ALA A 247 -8.66 0.46 3.69
CA ALA A 247 -8.84 -0.43 2.54
C ALA A 247 -8.94 0.33 1.19
N VAL A 248 -9.52 1.54 1.20
CA VAL A 248 -9.60 2.40 0.00
C VAL A 248 -8.21 2.79 -0.49
N LYS A 249 -7.30 3.16 0.42
CA LYS A 249 -5.92 3.48 0.04
C LYS A 249 -5.18 2.26 -0.55
N VAL A 250 -5.45 1.05 -0.07
CA VAL A 250 -4.88 -0.19 -0.62
C VAL A 250 -5.35 -0.40 -2.05
N GLN A 251 -6.64 -0.19 -2.32
CA GLN A 251 -7.20 -0.30 -3.66
C GLN A 251 -6.67 0.79 -4.60
N GLU A 252 -6.62 2.05 -4.13
CA GLU A 252 -6.06 3.16 -4.88
C GLU A 252 -4.62 2.91 -5.34
N SER A 253 -3.83 2.19 -4.55
CA SER A 253 -2.44 1.86 -4.85
C SER A 253 -2.26 0.86 -6.02
N GLY A 254 -3.32 0.19 -6.45
CA GLY A 254 -3.28 -0.82 -7.52
C GLY A 254 -2.70 -2.19 -7.10
N LEU A 255 -2.43 -2.43 -5.82
CA LEU A 255 -2.03 -3.75 -5.34
C LEU A 255 -3.15 -4.79 -5.41
N ILE A 256 -4.40 -4.31 -5.38
CA ILE A 256 -5.61 -5.12 -5.49
C ILE A 256 -6.32 -4.77 -6.78
N LYS A 257 -6.78 -5.78 -7.51
CA LYS A 257 -7.59 -5.63 -8.73
C LYS A 257 -8.87 -4.85 -8.44
N ASP A 258 -9.28 -4.03 -9.39
CA ASP A 258 -10.35 -3.05 -9.19
C ASP A 258 -11.75 -3.68 -9.19
N THR A 259 -11.94 -4.74 -9.98
CA THR A 259 -13.28 -5.25 -10.30
C THR A 259 -13.38 -6.75 -10.14
N ILE A 260 -14.47 -7.21 -9.56
CA ILE A 260 -14.91 -8.61 -9.63
C ILE A 260 -16.13 -8.69 -10.57
N LEU A 261 -16.02 -9.52 -11.58
CA LEU A 261 -17.10 -9.83 -12.52
C LEU A 261 -17.80 -11.12 -12.09
N LEU A 262 -19.08 -11.06 -11.79
CA LEU A 262 -19.86 -12.22 -11.36
C LEU A 262 -20.80 -12.68 -12.48
N ASP A 263 -20.60 -13.89 -12.97
CA ASP A 263 -21.49 -14.53 -13.94
C ASP A 263 -22.33 -15.61 -13.26
N ILE A 264 -23.64 -15.49 -13.36
CA ILE A 264 -24.62 -16.47 -12.84
C ILE A 264 -25.60 -16.89 -13.94
N PRO A 265 -26.24 -18.07 -13.83
CA PRO A 265 -27.29 -18.45 -14.76
C PRO A 265 -28.51 -17.54 -14.61
N THR A 266 -29.20 -17.25 -15.73
CA THR A 266 -30.45 -16.46 -15.75
C THR A 266 -31.66 -17.28 -15.31
N GLU A 267 -31.60 -18.59 -15.44
CA GLU A 267 -32.68 -19.52 -15.09
C GLU A 267 -32.14 -20.67 -14.23
N THR A 268 -33.03 -21.32 -13.47
CA THR A 268 -32.68 -22.53 -12.72
C THR A 268 -32.56 -23.73 -13.62
N GLY A 269 -31.39 -24.40 -13.66
CA GLY A 269 -31.11 -25.60 -14.46
C GLY A 269 -29.63 -26.00 -14.41
N ASP A 270 -29.24 -27.01 -15.18
CA ASP A 270 -27.85 -27.45 -15.32
C ASP A 270 -27.12 -26.59 -16.36
N PHE A 271 -26.62 -25.41 -15.92
CA PHE A 271 -25.87 -24.49 -16.76
C PHE A 271 -24.34 -24.63 -16.61
N ASP A 272 -23.88 -25.66 -15.90
CA ASP A 272 -22.45 -25.85 -15.59
C ASP A 272 -21.58 -25.79 -16.85
N THR A 273 -21.98 -26.48 -17.91
CA THR A 273 -21.23 -26.51 -19.18
C THR A 273 -21.16 -25.15 -19.87
N VAL A 274 -22.24 -24.35 -19.83
CA VAL A 274 -22.26 -23.01 -20.45
C VAL A 274 -21.33 -22.08 -19.72
N LEU A 275 -21.35 -22.07 -18.39
CA LEU A 275 -20.48 -21.22 -17.58
C LEU A 275 -19.02 -21.68 -17.64
N VAL A 276 -18.74 -22.98 -17.70
CA VAL A 276 -17.37 -23.48 -17.92
C VAL A 276 -16.84 -23.06 -19.29
N ARG A 277 -17.63 -23.08 -20.36
CA ARG A 277 -17.24 -22.55 -21.68
C ARG A 277 -16.92 -21.06 -21.59
N ARG A 278 -17.79 -20.28 -20.95
CA ARG A 278 -17.58 -18.85 -20.75
C ARG A 278 -16.32 -18.56 -19.94
N ALA A 279 -16.06 -19.33 -18.87
CA ALA A 279 -14.83 -19.22 -18.08
C ALA A 279 -13.58 -19.53 -18.93
N THR A 280 -13.70 -20.53 -19.81
CA THR A 280 -12.61 -20.89 -20.73
C THR A 280 -12.33 -19.77 -21.74
N ASP A 281 -13.39 -19.14 -22.27
CA ASP A 281 -13.23 -17.97 -23.14
C ASP A 281 -12.53 -16.83 -22.41
N LYS A 282 -12.94 -16.53 -21.16
CA LYS A 282 -12.30 -15.50 -20.33
C LYS A 282 -10.82 -15.80 -20.04
N LEU A 283 -10.47 -17.07 -19.76
CA LEU A 283 -9.06 -17.48 -19.60
C LEU A 283 -8.26 -17.26 -20.89
N LYS A 284 -8.86 -17.57 -22.04
CA LYS A 284 -8.22 -17.34 -23.34
C LYS A 284 -8.04 -15.85 -23.65
N GLU A 285 -9.08 -15.04 -23.41
CA GLU A 285 -9.03 -13.58 -23.58
C GLU A 285 -7.99 -12.94 -22.67
N SER A 286 -7.94 -13.33 -21.38
CA SER A 286 -6.93 -12.85 -20.45
C SER A 286 -5.52 -13.27 -20.87
N THR A 287 -5.34 -14.49 -21.38
CA THR A 287 -4.05 -14.96 -21.91
C THR A 287 -3.58 -14.09 -23.08
N ILE A 288 -4.47 -13.78 -24.01
CA ILE A 288 -4.15 -12.91 -25.16
C ILE A 288 -3.81 -11.51 -24.68
N ALA A 289 -4.63 -10.93 -23.79
CA ALA A 289 -4.41 -9.59 -23.29
C ALA A 289 -3.06 -9.43 -22.53
N TRP A 290 -2.66 -10.44 -21.73
CA TRP A 290 -1.35 -10.44 -21.08
C TRP A 290 -0.19 -10.55 -22.06
N HIS A 291 -0.34 -11.31 -23.16
CA HIS A 291 0.69 -11.40 -24.20
C HIS A 291 0.81 -10.09 -25.01
N GLU A 292 -0.32 -9.47 -25.33
CA GLU A 292 -0.33 -8.18 -26.02
C GLU A 292 0.29 -7.09 -25.13
N TYR A 293 -0.07 -7.05 -23.85
CA TYR A 293 0.52 -6.14 -22.88
C TYR A 293 2.03 -6.33 -22.74
N ALA A 294 2.51 -7.56 -22.54
CA ALA A 294 3.94 -7.85 -22.44
C ALA A 294 4.69 -7.44 -23.72
N LYS A 295 4.08 -7.66 -24.91
CA LYS A 295 4.67 -7.23 -26.18
C LYS A 295 4.75 -5.70 -26.29
N GLN A 296 3.71 -4.98 -25.85
CA GLN A 296 3.71 -3.50 -25.85
C GLN A 296 4.77 -2.94 -24.89
N GLN A 297 5.01 -3.63 -23.77
CA GLN A 297 5.99 -3.23 -22.77
C GLN A 297 7.40 -3.77 -23.03
N GLU A 298 7.61 -4.51 -24.11
CA GLU A 298 8.89 -5.18 -24.44
C GLU A 298 9.37 -6.15 -23.34
N GLU A 299 8.43 -6.71 -22.56
CA GLU A 299 8.75 -7.63 -21.47
C GLU A 299 9.10 -9.03 -22.02
N ALA A 300 10.13 -9.65 -21.40
CA ALA A 300 10.60 -10.98 -21.81
C ALA A 300 9.58 -12.09 -21.54
N ARG A 301 8.65 -11.91 -20.59
CA ARG A 301 7.64 -12.90 -20.20
C ARG A 301 6.31 -12.24 -19.86
N ALA A 302 5.24 -12.73 -20.48
CA ALA A 302 3.88 -12.37 -20.11
C ALA A 302 3.44 -13.04 -18.80
N VAL A 303 2.55 -12.42 -18.06
CA VAL A 303 1.81 -13.10 -16.98
C VAL A 303 1.01 -14.25 -17.58
N VAL A 304 1.04 -15.41 -16.93
CA VAL A 304 0.31 -16.62 -17.36
C VAL A 304 -0.92 -16.80 -16.47
N PRO A 305 -2.13 -16.41 -16.90
CA PRO A 305 -3.32 -16.48 -16.07
C PRO A 305 -3.72 -17.91 -15.74
N LEU A 306 -4.31 -18.09 -14.56
CA LEU A 306 -4.77 -19.35 -14.01
C LEU A 306 -6.29 -19.32 -13.84
N MET A 307 -6.95 -20.42 -14.22
CA MET A 307 -8.34 -20.70 -13.85
C MET A 307 -8.41 -21.64 -12.65
N VAL A 308 -9.27 -21.32 -11.68
CA VAL A 308 -9.53 -22.18 -10.51
C VAL A 308 -10.91 -22.82 -10.65
N LEU A 309 -10.95 -24.16 -10.62
CA LEU A 309 -12.17 -24.93 -10.47
C LEU A 309 -12.36 -25.26 -8.98
N GLN A 310 -13.22 -24.51 -8.32
CA GLN A 310 -13.55 -24.76 -6.91
C GLN A 310 -14.66 -25.82 -6.83
N VAL A 311 -14.38 -26.92 -6.12
CA VAL A 311 -15.28 -28.08 -5.99
C VAL A 311 -15.71 -28.28 -4.53
N PRO A 312 -16.86 -28.96 -4.27
CA PRO A 312 -17.28 -29.35 -2.92
C PRO A 312 -16.25 -30.27 -2.24
N ASN A 313 -16.36 -30.44 -0.92
CA ASN A 313 -15.46 -31.29 -0.12
C ASN A 313 -15.53 -32.76 -0.58
N THR A 314 -16.70 -33.21 -1.06
CA THR A 314 -16.92 -34.51 -1.69
C THR A 314 -17.33 -34.27 -3.15
N PRO A 315 -16.36 -34.07 -4.06
CA PRO A 315 -16.67 -33.75 -5.47
C PRO A 315 -17.09 -35.01 -6.23
N ASP A 316 -17.95 -34.84 -7.26
CA ASP A 316 -18.21 -35.88 -8.24
C ASP A 316 -17.07 -35.89 -9.28
N PRO A 317 -16.29 -37.01 -9.40
CA PRO A 317 -15.21 -37.08 -10.38
C PRO A 317 -15.69 -36.96 -11.84
N ASN A 318 -16.93 -37.34 -12.12
CA ASN A 318 -17.50 -37.25 -13.47
C ASN A 318 -17.92 -35.80 -13.81
N GLU A 319 -18.39 -35.01 -12.83
CA GLU A 319 -18.68 -33.58 -12.99
C GLU A 319 -17.40 -32.83 -13.36
N ILE A 320 -16.31 -33.09 -12.62
CA ILE A 320 -15.00 -32.50 -12.91
C ILE A 320 -14.49 -32.96 -14.28
N GLY A 321 -14.63 -34.27 -14.61
CA GLY A 321 -14.22 -34.79 -15.92
C GLY A 321 -14.93 -34.10 -17.08
N ARG A 322 -16.26 -33.92 -17.00
CA ARG A 322 -17.03 -33.15 -18.00
C ARG A 322 -16.61 -31.69 -18.11
N ALA A 323 -16.27 -31.05 -16.96
CA ALA A 323 -15.76 -29.69 -16.98
C ALA A 323 -14.41 -29.61 -17.70
N LEU A 324 -13.49 -30.57 -17.46
CA LEU A 324 -12.21 -30.63 -18.15
C LEU A 324 -12.37 -30.89 -19.65
N ASP A 325 -13.24 -31.83 -20.05
CA ASP A 325 -13.58 -32.08 -21.46
C ASP A 325 -14.06 -30.77 -22.11
N THR A 326 -14.96 -30.03 -21.45
CA THR A 326 -15.48 -28.76 -21.96
C THR A 326 -14.37 -27.69 -22.11
N ILE A 327 -13.42 -27.64 -21.18
CA ILE A 327 -12.30 -26.72 -21.24
C ILE A 327 -11.39 -27.04 -22.44
N PHE A 328 -10.99 -28.29 -22.59
CA PHE A 328 -10.12 -28.69 -23.69
C PHE A 328 -10.78 -28.59 -25.07
N ASP A 329 -12.10 -28.90 -25.17
CA ASP A 329 -12.86 -28.70 -26.40
C ASP A 329 -12.93 -27.21 -26.79
N ARG A 330 -13.05 -26.29 -25.80
CA ARG A 330 -13.18 -24.87 -26.04
C ARG A 330 -11.83 -24.17 -26.26
N TYR A 331 -10.75 -24.71 -25.64
CA TYR A 331 -9.39 -24.20 -25.75
C TYR A 331 -8.41 -25.33 -26.15
N PRO A 332 -8.45 -25.80 -27.43
CA PRO A 332 -7.66 -26.94 -27.88
C PRO A 332 -6.14 -26.71 -27.81
N GLU A 333 -5.70 -25.42 -27.80
CA GLU A 333 -4.28 -25.07 -27.68
C GLU A 333 -3.74 -25.24 -26.25
N LEU A 334 -4.62 -25.47 -25.26
CA LEU A 334 -4.21 -25.69 -23.89
C LEU A 334 -3.60 -27.10 -23.74
N PRO A 335 -2.36 -27.25 -23.26
CA PRO A 335 -1.75 -28.56 -23.10
C PRO A 335 -2.55 -29.47 -22.13
N ALA A 336 -2.73 -30.72 -22.46
CA ALA A 336 -3.45 -31.68 -21.58
C ALA A 336 -2.81 -31.82 -20.18
N ALA A 337 -1.49 -31.62 -20.09
CA ALA A 337 -0.75 -31.64 -18.81
C ALA A 337 -0.85 -30.31 -18.02
N SER A 338 -1.66 -29.33 -18.44
CA SER A 338 -1.76 -28.01 -17.78
C SER A 338 -2.77 -27.96 -16.62
N VAL A 339 -3.26 -29.11 -16.16
CA VAL A 339 -4.20 -29.22 -15.04
C VAL A 339 -3.50 -29.83 -13.83
N ALA A 340 -3.73 -29.28 -12.65
CA ALA A 340 -3.26 -29.82 -11.37
C ALA A 340 -4.34 -29.71 -10.29
N HIS A 341 -4.19 -30.42 -9.18
CA HIS A 341 -5.06 -30.30 -8.00
C HIS A 341 -4.25 -30.10 -6.71
N VAL A 342 -4.91 -29.58 -5.68
CA VAL A 342 -4.33 -29.31 -4.35
C VAL A 342 -5.09 -30.07 -3.23
N PHE A 343 -5.50 -31.31 -3.49
CA PHE A 343 -6.22 -32.13 -2.50
C PHE A 343 -5.27 -32.71 -1.44
N GLY A 344 -5.78 -32.91 -0.23
CA GLY A 344 -4.98 -33.33 0.91
C GLY A 344 -4.38 -34.75 0.86
N ASP A 345 -4.80 -35.60 -0.07
CA ASP A 345 -4.27 -36.95 -0.29
C ASP A 345 -2.92 -36.96 -1.04
N HIS A 346 -2.51 -35.84 -1.61
CA HIS A 346 -1.22 -35.63 -2.28
C HIS A 346 -0.89 -36.66 -3.37
N THR A 347 -1.90 -37.29 -3.97
CA THR A 347 -1.74 -38.30 -5.01
C THR A 347 -2.41 -37.87 -6.30
N THR A 348 -1.94 -38.40 -7.46
CA THR A 348 -2.61 -38.15 -8.73
C THR A 348 -4.05 -38.65 -8.67
N GLN A 349 -4.99 -37.81 -9.06
CA GLN A 349 -6.44 -38.12 -9.10
C GLN A 349 -6.91 -38.35 -10.52
N GLN A 350 -7.91 -39.21 -10.70
CA GLN A 350 -8.55 -39.43 -11.97
C GLN A 350 -9.93 -38.77 -11.98
N PHE A 351 -10.15 -37.89 -12.97
CA PHE A 351 -11.43 -37.24 -13.23
C PHE A 351 -11.89 -37.53 -14.66
N GLY A 352 -12.89 -38.40 -14.81
CA GLY A 352 -13.24 -38.94 -16.11
C GLY A 352 -12.06 -39.63 -16.79
N ASN A 353 -11.64 -39.12 -17.95
CA ASN A 353 -10.48 -39.62 -18.71
C ASN A 353 -9.17 -38.88 -18.39
N HIS A 354 -9.19 -37.92 -17.43
CA HIS A 354 -8.04 -37.07 -17.13
C HIS A 354 -7.32 -37.53 -15.86
N ASN A 355 -6.01 -37.77 -15.95
CA ASN A 355 -5.14 -38.01 -14.82
C ASN A 355 -4.52 -36.67 -14.40
N VAL A 356 -4.90 -36.15 -13.24
CA VAL A 356 -4.52 -34.83 -12.75
C VAL A 356 -3.52 -35.00 -11.62
N PRO A 357 -2.28 -34.46 -11.74
CA PRO A 357 -1.27 -34.54 -10.72
C PRO A 357 -1.55 -33.59 -9.55
N TYR A 358 -1.03 -33.93 -8.38
CA TYR A 358 -0.99 -33.06 -7.22
C TYR A 358 0.11 -31.99 -7.39
N ILE A 359 -0.17 -30.78 -6.91
CA ILE A 359 0.80 -29.71 -6.73
C ILE A 359 0.67 -29.11 -5.34
N GLU A 360 1.80 -28.77 -4.72
CA GLU A 360 1.78 -28.03 -3.45
C GLU A 360 1.19 -26.63 -3.67
N PRO A 361 0.25 -26.17 -2.81
CA PRO A 361 -0.41 -24.88 -2.97
C PRO A 361 0.57 -23.71 -3.13
N GLN A 362 1.69 -23.72 -2.39
CA GLN A 362 2.71 -22.69 -2.40
C GLN A 362 3.44 -22.57 -3.75
N ARG A 363 3.53 -23.66 -4.51
CA ARG A 363 4.21 -23.70 -5.80
C ARG A 363 3.34 -23.27 -6.98
N VAL A 364 2.03 -23.12 -6.79
CA VAL A 364 1.10 -22.82 -7.89
C VAL A 364 1.45 -21.51 -8.57
N GLN A 365 1.81 -20.46 -7.82
CA GLN A 365 2.13 -19.15 -8.38
C GLN A 365 3.31 -19.23 -9.38
N ASP A 366 4.36 -19.96 -9.04
CA ASP A 366 5.58 -20.04 -9.85
C ASP A 366 5.51 -21.11 -10.96
N SER A 367 4.56 -22.02 -10.84
CA SER A 367 4.36 -23.14 -11.79
C SER A 367 3.48 -22.72 -12.95
N THR A 368 4.02 -21.96 -13.88
CA THR A 368 3.27 -21.39 -15.04
C THR A 368 2.70 -22.43 -16.00
N TRP A 369 3.15 -23.70 -15.93
CA TRP A 369 2.56 -24.81 -16.68
C TRP A 369 1.13 -25.13 -16.21
N VAL A 370 0.79 -24.86 -14.94
CA VAL A 370 -0.57 -25.03 -14.41
C VAL A 370 -1.43 -23.89 -14.91
N ARG A 371 -2.43 -24.22 -15.73
CA ARG A 371 -3.40 -23.27 -16.28
C ARG A 371 -4.80 -23.46 -15.69
N VAL A 372 -5.09 -24.65 -15.18
CA VAL A 372 -6.33 -25.00 -14.49
C VAL A 372 -5.98 -25.68 -13.18
N LEU A 373 -6.46 -25.15 -12.08
CA LEU A 373 -6.24 -25.67 -10.73
C LEU A 373 -7.57 -26.17 -10.13
N ILE A 374 -7.61 -27.40 -9.65
CA ILE A 374 -8.77 -27.97 -8.97
C ILE A 374 -8.56 -27.90 -7.47
N ALA A 375 -9.47 -27.21 -6.75
CA ALA A 375 -9.36 -26.97 -5.32
C ALA A 375 -10.70 -27.24 -4.60
N LYS A 376 -10.66 -27.83 -3.39
CA LYS A 376 -11.85 -28.12 -2.56
C LYS A 376 -12.24 -26.92 -1.70
N ASP A 377 -11.43 -26.59 -0.72
CA ASP A 377 -11.63 -25.45 0.16
C ASP A 377 -10.84 -24.23 -0.30
N ALA A 378 -11.06 -23.11 0.38
CA ALA A 378 -10.10 -22.04 0.28
C ALA A 378 -8.74 -22.66 0.53
N ILE A 379 -8.00 -22.86 -0.54
CA ILE A 379 -6.69 -23.50 -0.57
C ILE A 379 -5.95 -23.02 0.66
N SER A 380 -5.48 -23.93 1.47
CA SER A 380 -4.97 -23.78 2.83
C SER A 380 -4.52 -22.37 3.24
N THR A 381 -4.65 -22.04 4.48
CA THR A 381 -4.10 -20.84 5.10
C THR A 381 -2.75 -20.48 4.45
N GLY A 382 -2.69 -19.28 3.82
CA GLY A 382 -1.44 -18.83 3.18
C GLY A 382 -1.35 -18.98 1.66
N TRP A 383 -2.29 -19.62 0.95
CA TRP A 383 -2.27 -19.62 -0.52
C TRP A 383 -2.37 -18.19 -1.07
N ASP A 384 -1.45 -17.86 -1.95
CA ASP A 384 -1.35 -16.57 -2.60
C ASP A 384 -0.98 -16.79 -4.07
N CYS A 385 -1.90 -16.47 -4.98
CA CYS A 385 -1.70 -16.69 -6.40
C CYS A 385 -2.31 -15.53 -7.21
N PRO A 386 -1.62 -14.39 -7.31
CA PRO A 386 -2.08 -13.19 -8.04
C PRO A 386 -2.45 -13.46 -9.50
N ARG A 387 -1.85 -14.47 -10.16
CA ARG A 387 -2.18 -14.86 -11.54
C ARG A 387 -3.48 -15.67 -11.66
N ALA A 388 -4.16 -16.01 -10.55
CA ALA A 388 -5.49 -16.61 -10.58
C ALA A 388 -6.52 -15.52 -10.91
N GLU A 389 -7.08 -15.57 -12.11
CA GLU A 389 -7.94 -14.51 -12.66
C GLU A 389 -9.34 -14.98 -12.99
N VAL A 390 -9.53 -16.27 -13.18
CA VAL A 390 -10.83 -16.87 -13.51
C VAL A 390 -11.16 -17.93 -12.47
N MET A 391 -12.38 -17.91 -11.92
CA MET A 391 -12.87 -18.94 -11.01
C MET A 391 -14.21 -19.47 -11.48
N VAL A 392 -14.36 -20.80 -11.47
CA VAL A 392 -15.66 -21.47 -11.55
C VAL A 392 -15.89 -22.22 -10.25
N SER A 393 -16.99 -21.93 -9.54
CA SER A 393 -17.31 -22.61 -8.29
C SER A 393 -18.52 -23.53 -8.44
N PHE A 394 -18.29 -24.84 -8.31
CA PHE A 394 -19.35 -25.85 -8.24
C PHE A 394 -19.93 -26.06 -6.84
N ARG A 395 -19.54 -25.20 -5.89
CA ARG A 395 -20.09 -25.22 -4.54
C ARG A 395 -21.53 -24.73 -4.51
N ALA A 396 -22.30 -25.27 -3.57
CA ALA A 396 -23.65 -24.82 -3.33
C ALA A 396 -23.66 -23.37 -2.79
N ALA A 397 -24.76 -22.66 -2.99
CA ALA A 397 -24.96 -21.30 -2.51
C ALA A 397 -24.86 -21.15 -0.97
N SER A 398 -25.07 -22.24 -0.21
CA SER A 398 -24.85 -22.28 1.24
C SER A 398 -23.37 -22.11 1.65
N ASP A 399 -22.45 -22.36 0.73
CA ASP A 399 -20.99 -22.35 0.98
C ASP A 399 -20.34 -21.01 0.64
N ARG A 400 -21.11 -19.93 0.63
CA ARG A 400 -20.66 -18.58 0.24
C ARG A 400 -19.37 -18.11 0.89
N THR A 401 -19.14 -18.45 2.17
CA THR A 401 -17.92 -18.09 2.89
C THR A 401 -16.66 -18.62 2.22
N HIS A 402 -16.69 -19.85 1.70
CA HIS A 402 -15.55 -20.42 0.99
C HIS A 402 -15.29 -19.73 -0.35
N ILE A 403 -16.34 -19.24 -1.01
CA ILE A 403 -16.23 -18.50 -2.27
C ILE A 403 -15.62 -17.12 -2.02
N THR A 404 -16.12 -16.37 -1.04
CA THR A 404 -15.58 -15.05 -0.70
C THR A 404 -14.13 -15.10 -0.23
N GLN A 405 -13.77 -16.14 0.55
CA GLN A 405 -12.39 -16.36 0.99
C GLN A 405 -11.44 -16.62 -0.16
N LEU A 406 -11.84 -17.42 -1.14
CA LEU A 406 -11.01 -17.72 -2.30
C LEU A 406 -10.88 -16.50 -3.21
N LEU A 407 -11.98 -15.79 -3.48
CA LEU A 407 -11.97 -14.54 -4.24
C LEU A 407 -11.06 -13.49 -3.59
N GLY A 408 -11.13 -13.33 -2.26
CA GLY A 408 -10.27 -12.41 -1.53
C GLY A 408 -8.77 -12.67 -1.69
N ARG A 409 -8.38 -13.89 -2.10
CA ARG A 409 -7.00 -14.25 -2.40
C ARG A 409 -6.63 -14.08 -3.88
N MET A 410 -7.62 -14.06 -4.77
CA MET A 410 -7.43 -13.87 -6.21
C MET A 410 -7.40 -12.40 -6.63
N VAL A 411 -7.88 -11.49 -5.78
CA VAL A 411 -7.95 -10.05 -6.12
C VAL A 411 -6.61 -9.32 -6.13
N ARG A 412 -5.49 -9.99 -5.88
CA ARG A 412 -4.17 -9.35 -5.98
C ARG A 412 -3.76 -9.12 -7.42
N SER A 413 -3.11 -7.98 -7.69
CA SER A 413 -2.52 -7.72 -9.00
C SER A 413 -1.22 -8.54 -9.19
N PRO A 414 -1.06 -9.28 -10.30
CA PRO A 414 0.14 -10.07 -10.58
C PRO A 414 1.44 -9.24 -10.61
N LEU A 415 1.37 -8.00 -11.08
CA LEU A 415 2.51 -7.10 -11.18
C LEU A 415 2.59 -6.11 -10.02
N ALA A 416 1.81 -6.31 -8.95
CA ALA A 416 1.74 -5.41 -7.78
C ALA A 416 1.44 -3.94 -8.14
N ARG A 417 0.80 -3.71 -9.28
CA ARG A 417 0.36 -2.39 -9.78
C ARG A 417 -0.89 -2.53 -10.65
N ARG A 418 -1.62 -1.44 -10.80
CA ARG A 418 -2.71 -1.36 -11.77
C ARG A 418 -2.16 -1.31 -13.19
N ILE A 419 -2.77 -2.05 -14.11
CA ILE A 419 -2.45 -1.98 -15.53
C ILE A 419 -3.22 -0.80 -16.13
N PRO A 420 -2.52 0.18 -16.71
CA PRO A 420 -3.16 1.38 -17.24
C PRO A 420 -4.20 1.07 -18.31
N GLY A 421 -5.37 1.69 -18.20
CA GLY A 421 -6.38 1.67 -19.25
C GLY A 421 -7.01 0.33 -19.60
N ASN A 422 -6.66 -0.77 -18.92
CA ASN A 422 -7.12 -2.12 -19.27
C ASN A 422 -7.83 -2.80 -18.09
N ASP A 423 -9.16 -2.66 -18.02
CA ASP A 423 -9.97 -3.25 -16.96
C ASP A 423 -9.95 -4.78 -16.99
N ARG A 424 -9.71 -5.41 -18.17
CA ARG A 424 -9.58 -6.88 -18.28
C ARG A 424 -8.46 -7.40 -17.38
N LEU A 425 -7.30 -6.76 -17.42
CA LEU A 425 -6.13 -7.17 -16.65
C LEU A 425 -6.19 -6.73 -15.17
N ASN A 426 -7.15 -5.87 -14.83
CA ASN A 426 -7.43 -5.40 -13.47
C ASN A 426 -8.70 -6.03 -12.88
N ALA A 427 -9.23 -7.11 -13.46
CA ALA A 427 -10.44 -7.77 -13.02
C ALA A 427 -10.20 -9.23 -12.62
N VAL A 428 -11.13 -9.79 -11.83
CA VAL A 428 -11.28 -11.22 -11.55
C VAL A 428 -12.64 -11.67 -12.04
N ASP A 429 -12.69 -12.73 -12.82
CA ASP A 429 -13.92 -13.36 -13.28
C ASP A 429 -14.33 -14.50 -12.33
N CYS A 430 -15.55 -14.46 -11.82
CA CYS A 430 -16.11 -15.49 -10.95
C CYS A 430 -17.45 -15.99 -11.52
N LEU A 431 -17.50 -17.27 -11.88
CA LEU A 431 -18.65 -17.91 -12.47
C LEU A 431 -19.27 -18.89 -11.47
N LEU A 432 -20.55 -18.71 -11.18
CA LEU A 432 -21.28 -19.37 -10.10
C LEU A 432 -22.48 -20.19 -10.64
N PRO A 433 -22.27 -21.38 -11.23
CA PRO A 433 -23.32 -22.17 -11.84
C PRO A 433 -24.50 -22.52 -10.92
N LYS A 434 -24.22 -22.73 -9.64
CA LYS A 434 -25.21 -23.18 -8.63
C LYS A 434 -25.85 -22.03 -7.83
N PHE A 435 -25.69 -20.79 -8.32
CA PHE A 435 -26.23 -19.59 -7.68
C PHE A 435 -27.36 -19.01 -8.51
N ASN A 436 -28.31 -18.40 -7.82
CA ASN A 436 -29.32 -17.54 -8.41
C ASN A 436 -29.04 -16.09 -7.99
N ARG A 437 -29.80 -15.15 -8.53
CA ARG A 437 -29.59 -13.72 -8.27
C ARG A 437 -29.67 -13.35 -6.79
N LYS A 438 -30.59 -13.93 -6.03
CA LYS A 438 -30.73 -13.66 -4.61
C LYS A 438 -29.54 -14.13 -3.79
N THR A 439 -29.05 -15.34 -4.08
CA THR A 439 -27.90 -15.89 -3.36
C THR A 439 -26.58 -15.23 -3.73
N VAL A 440 -26.45 -14.69 -4.94
CA VAL A 440 -25.25 -13.94 -5.34
C VAL A 440 -25.18 -12.59 -4.65
N GLU A 441 -26.31 -11.95 -4.34
CA GLU A 441 -26.33 -10.69 -3.59
C GLU A 441 -25.72 -10.82 -2.20
N GLU A 442 -25.92 -11.95 -1.55
CA GLU A 442 -25.27 -12.23 -0.27
C GLU A 442 -23.74 -12.36 -0.39
N VAL A 443 -23.25 -12.85 -1.54
CA VAL A 443 -21.81 -12.87 -1.87
C VAL A 443 -21.31 -11.44 -2.14
N VAL A 444 -22.07 -10.66 -2.90
CA VAL A 444 -21.77 -9.23 -3.17
C VAL A 444 -21.67 -8.44 -1.88
N ASP A 445 -22.66 -8.57 -1.00
CA ASP A 445 -22.68 -7.89 0.29
C ASP A 445 -21.47 -8.26 1.16
N ALA A 446 -21.10 -9.54 1.19
CA ALA A 446 -19.94 -10.00 1.94
C ALA A 446 -18.63 -9.44 1.36
N LEU A 447 -18.49 -9.43 0.03
CA LEU A 447 -17.31 -8.88 -0.65
C LEU A 447 -17.21 -7.36 -0.54
N MET A 448 -18.35 -6.63 -0.59
CA MET A 448 -18.38 -5.16 -0.48
C MET A 448 -18.06 -4.69 0.95
N LYS A 449 -18.56 -5.40 1.95
CA LYS A 449 -18.27 -5.07 3.37
C LYS A 449 -16.86 -5.49 3.76
N GLY A 450 -16.33 -6.51 3.09
CA GLY A 450 -15.13 -7.21 3.52
C GLY A 450 -15.38 -7.99 4.82
N ASP A 451 -14.62 -9.03 5.02
CA ASP A 451 -14.58 -9.78 6.27
C ASP A 451 -13.12 -10.08 6.65
N ASP A 452 -12.94 -10.84 7.70
CA ASP A 452 -11.62 -11.25 8.20
C ASP A 452 -10.75 -12.00 7.17
N SER A 453 -11.34 -12.49 6.09
CA SER A 453 -10.70 -13.33 5.09
C SER A 453 -10.59 -12.70 3.71
N ALA A 454 -11.41 -11.68 3.43
CA ALA A 454 -11.45 -11.00 2.14
C ALA A 454 -11.46 -9.47 2.32
N PRO A 455 -10.61 -8.71 1.59
CA PRO A 455 -10.67 -7.25 1.62
C PRO A 455 -11.99 -6.77 1.01
N PRO A 456 -12.53 -5.62 1.43
CA PRO A 456 -13.63 -5.01 0.72
C PRO A 456 -13.21 -4.73 -0.72
N THR A 457 -14.07 -5.13 -1.66
CA THR A 457 -13.82 -4.99 -3.09
C THR A 457 -14.44 -3.67 -3.59
N GLY A 458 -13.71 -2.93 -4.41
CA GLY A 458 -14.16 -1.62 -4.84
C GLY A 458 -15.32 -1.64 -5.82
N ARG A 459 -15.41 -2.67 -6.68
CA ARG A 459 -16.45 -2.75 -7.71
C ARG A 459 -16.80 -4.20 -8.02
N ILE A 460 -18.09 -4.52 -7.94
CA ILE A 460 -18.61 -5.84 -8.30
C ILE A 460 -19.69 -5.65 -9.36
N LEU A 461 -19.56 -6.33 -10.48
CA LEU A 461 -20.50 -6.24 -11.60
C LEU A 461 -21.13 -7.60 -11.89
N ILE A 462 -22.46 -7.64 -11.95
CA ILE A 462 -23.25 -8.84 -12.32
C ILE A 462 -23.75 -8.69 -13.76
N ASP A 463 -24.42 -7.58 -14.07
CA ASP A 463 -24.87 -7.25 -15.42
C ASP A 463 -23.96 -6.16 -15.98
N TYR A 464 -23.06 -6.51 -16.88
CA TYR A 464 -22.04 -5.61 -17.41
C TYR A 464 -21.82 -5.77 -18.92
N VAL A 465 -21.22 -4.75 -19.50
CA VAL A 465 -20.75 -4.76 -20.88
C VAL A 465 -19.31 -4.24 -20.92
N GLU A 466 -18.49 -4.80 -21.80
CA GLU A 466 -17.19 -4.25 -22.14
C GLU A 466 -17.38 -3.09 -23.12
N VAL A 467 -16.82 -1.94 -22.78
CA VAL A 467 -16.75 -0.76 -23.64
C VAL A 467 -15.30 -0.49 -24.01
N LYS A 468 -15.06 -0.07 -25.25
CA LYS A 468 -13.75 0.20 -25.83
C LYS A 468 -13.71 1.62 -26.43
N PRO A 469 -12.55 2.17 -26.76
CA PRO A 469 -12.46 3.44 -27.46
C PRO A 469 -13.43 3.51 -28.64
N HIS A 470 -14.25 4.58 -28.66
CA HIS A 470 -15.26 4.76 -29.71
C HIS A 470 -14.59 4.80 -31.09
N PRO A 471 -15.01 3.98 -32.06
CA PRO A 471 -14.32 3.87 -33.35
C PRO A 471 -14.29 5.18 -34.15
N GLU A 472 -15.23 6.10 -33.91
CA GLU A 472 -15.28 7.40 -34.58
C GLU A 472 -14.49 8.50 -33.82
N ALA A 473 -13.95 8.21 -32.63
CA ALA A 473 -13.12 9.18 -31.92
C ALA A 473 -11.74 9.28 -32.60
N SER A 474 -11.47 10.44 -33.16
CA SER A 474 -10.21 10.71 -33.88
C SER A 474 -9.00 10.74 -32.94
N VAL A 475 -7.81 10.59 -33.50
CA VAL A 475 -6.55 10.72 -32.77
C VAL A 475 -6.48 12.08 -32.04
N SER A 476 -6.90 13.16 -32.68
CA SER A 476 -6.89 14.51 -32.07
C SER A 476 -7.80 14.64 -30.84
N VAL A 477 -8.88 13.85 -30.74
CA VAL A 477 -9.73 13.81 -29.55
C VAL A 477 -8.99 13.10 -28.41
N TRP A 478 -8.29 12.00 -28.71
CA TRP A 478 -7.50 11.27 -27.73
C TRP A 478 -6.26 12.06 -27.28
N ASP A 479 -5.57 12.73 -28.20
CA ASP A 479 -4.45 13.62 -27.86
C ASP A 479 -4.91 14.73 -26.91
N ALA A 480 -6.09 15.30 -27.14
CA ALA A 480 -6.69 16.31 -26.26
C ALA A 480 -7.03 15.72 -24.89
N PHE A 481 -7.52 14.47 -24.81
CA PHE A 481 -7.80 13.78 -23.55
C PHE A 481 -6.50 13.50 -22.78
N GLU A 482 -5.51 12.94 -23.43
CA GLU A 482 -4.24 12.54 -22.80
C GLU A 482 -3.40 13.73 -22.34
N SER A 483 -3.63 14.92 -22.90
CA SER A 483 -2.95 16.15 -22.50
C SER A 483 -3.59 16.87 -21.29
N LEU A 484 -4.72 16.39 -20.77
CA LEU A 484 -5.38 17.00 -19.63
C LEU A 484 -4.58 16.80 -18.33
N PRO A 485 -4.27 17.89 -17.60
CA PRO A 485 -3.46 17.81 -16.38
C PRO A 485 -4.28 17.26 -15.21
N SER A 486 -4.10 15.99 -14.88
CA SER A 486 -4.68 15.37 -13.69
C SER A 486 -3.77 15.57 -12.50
N GLN A 487 -4.28 16.05 -11.37
CA GLN A 487 -3.47 16.34 -10.19
C GLN A 487 -3.35 15.12 -9.26
N THR A 488 -2.15 14.92 -8.73
CA THR A 488 -1.88 13.90 -7.69
C THR A 488 -2.12 14.48 -6.30
N ARG A 489 -2.42 13.62 -5.33
CA ARG A 489 -2.50 14.00 -3.93
C ARG A 489 -1.09 14.08 -3.34
N PRO A 490 -0.68 15.21 -2.72
CA PRO A 490 0.60 15.31 -2.05
C PRO A 490 0.76 14.31 -0.92
N GLN A 491 1.97 13.80 -0.74
CA GLN A 491 2.30 12.90 0.37
C GLN A 491 2.58 13.69 1.64
N ARG A 492 1.92 13.32 2.73
CA ARG A 492 2.21 13.89 4.04
C ARG A 492 3.63 13.50 4.48
N GLY A 493 4.45 14.49 4.83
CA GLY A 493 5.82 14.29 5.30
C GLY A 493 6.83 13.96 4.20
N ALA A 494 6.49 14.20 2.92
CA ALA A 494 7.47 14.12 1.84
C ALA A 494 8.64 15.08 2.08
N LYS A 495 9.89 14.59 1.87
CA LYS A 495 11.12 15.39 1.95
C LYS A 495 11.59 15.69 0.52
N PRO A 496 11.61 16.96 0.07
CA PRO A 496 12.02 17.33 -1.29
C PRO A 496 13.41 16.84 -1.67
N ALA A 497 14.36 16.83 -0.75
CA ALA A 497 15.69 16.28 -0.99
C ALA A 497 15.65 14.78 -1.33
N LYS A 498 14.82 14.01 -0.64
CA LYS A 498 14.65 12.58 -0.95
C LYS A 498 13.99 12.36 -2.32
N ARG A 499 12.96 13.16 -2.65
CA ARG A 499 12.35 13.17 -3.98
C ARG A 499 13.37 13.41 -5.08
N LEU A 500 14.24 14.42 -4.89
CA LEU A 500 15.31 14.75 -5.83
C LEU A 500 16.31 13.60 -5.98
N THR A 501 16.73 12.97 -4.87
CA THR A 501 17.66 11.83 -4.89
C THR A 501 17.04 10.64 -5.64
N ALA A 502 15.78 10.30 -5.36
CA ALA A 502 15.07 9.25 -6.07
C ALA A 502 14.95 9.54 -7.57
N LEU A 503 14.58 10.77 -7.94
CA LEU A 503 14.51 11.19 -9.35
C LEU A 503 15.87 11.08 -10.06
N ALA A 504 16.94 11.54 -9.41
CA ALA A 504 18.28 11.47 -9.96
C ALA A 504 18.73 10.01 -10.18
N HIS A 505 18.38 9.12 -9.26
CA HIS A 505 18.67 7.69 -9.37
C HIS A 505 17.96 7.08 -10.58
N GLU A 506 16.67 7.30 -10.74
CA GLU A 506 15.88 6.73 -11.83
C GLU A 506 16.28 7.31 -13.19
N LEU A 507 16.52 8.61 -13.30
CA LEU A 507 17.00 9.24 -14.55
C LEU A 507 18.36 8.69 -14.98
N ALA A 508 19.26 8.39 -14.04
CA ALA A 508 20.54 7.76 -14.34
C ALA A 508 20.36 6.29 -14.73
N SER A 509 19.52 5.54 -14.05
CA SER A 509 19.26 4.12 -14.31
C SER A 509 18.63 3.88 -15.68
N ASP A 510 17.73 4.75 -16.10
CA ASP A 510 17.10 4.69 -17.43
C ASP A 510 17.97 5.29 -18.54
N GLY A 511 19.17 5.79 -18.20
CA GLY A 511 20.07 6.42 -19.19
C GLY A 511 19.58 7.75 -19.74
N ILE A 512 18.57 8.36 -19.13
CA ILE A 512 17.99 9.66 -19.54
C ILE A 512 18.96 10.79 -19.20
N LEU A 513 19.54 10.77 -17.99
CA LEU A 513 20.52 11.75 -17.54
C LEU A 513 21.71 11.06 -16.87
N ALA A 514 22.79 10.89 -17.62
CA ALA A 514 24.01 10.28 -17.10
C ALA A 514 24.61 11.12 -15.95
N GLY A 515 24.91 10.47 -14.82
CA GLY A 515 25.47 11.15 -13.65
C GLY A 515 24.53 12.10 -12.91
N ALA A 516 23.21 11.92 -13.06
CA ALA A 516 22.18 12.76 -12.44
C ALA A 516 22.39 12.99 -10.94
N GLY A 517 22.79 11.95 -10.18
CA GLY A 517 23.10 12.08 -8.74
C GLY A 517 24.19 13.10 -8.47
N ARG A 518 25.29 13.06 -9.23
CA ARG A 518 26.37 14.03 -9.09
C ARG A 518 25.94 15.44 -9.47
N LEU A 519 25.14 15.57 -10.50
CA LEU A 519 24.59 16.86 -10.93
C LEU A 519 23.65 17.43 -9.85
N ALA A 520 22.78 16.61 -9.28
CA ALA A 520 21.89 17.02 -8.19
C ALA A 520 22.70 17.51 -6.99
N HIS A 521 23.67 16.72 -6.53
CA HIS A 521 24.56 17.13 -5.42
C HIS A 521 25.26 18.45 -5.73
N GLY A 522 25.80 18.62 -6.92
CA GLY A 522 26.49 19.86 -7.31
C GLY A 522 25.59 21.10 -7.29
N VAL A 523 24.31 20.97 -7.65
CA VAL A 523 23.32 22.06 -7.54
C VAL A 523 23.00 22.34 -6.07
N MET A 524 22.78 21.31 -5.28
CA MET A 524 22.47 21.44 -3.85
C MET A 524 23.65 22.00 -3.05
N HIS A 525 24.89 21.64 -3.40
CA HIS A 525 26.10 22.24 -2.79
C HIS A 525 26.15 23.77 -3.05
N LYS A 526 25.91 24.20 -4.30
CA LYS A 526 25.84 25.64 -4.63
C LYS A 526 24.74 26.38 -3.87
N ALA A 527 23.60 25.71 -3.66
CA ALA A 527 22.52 26.29 -2.85
C ALA A 527 22.95 26.44 -1.40
N LEU A 528 23.62 25.44 -0.81
CA LEU A 528 24.15 25.54 0.55
C LEU A 528 25.25 26.58 0.67
N ASP A 529 26.16 26.69 -0.31
CA ASP A 529 27.20 27.76 -0.36
C ASP A 529 26.56 29.16 -0.39
N ALA A 530 25.53 29.36 -1.21
CA ALA A 530 24.79 30.60 -1.28
C ALA A 530 24.07 30.93 0.04
N PHE A 531 23.48 29.94 0.67
CA PHE A 531 22.84 30.09 1.98
C PHE A 531 23.88 30.45 3.05
N GLN A 532 25.03 29.77 3.07
CA GLN A 532 26.11 30.01 4.00
C GLN A 532 26.62 31.45 3.88
N GLU A 533 26.82 31.98 2.68
CA GLU A 533 27.25 33.37 2.49
C GLU A 533 26.16 34.36 2.93
N SER A 534 24.88 34.07 2.65
CA SER A 534 23.75 34.95 3.04
C SER A 534 23.52 35.02 4.55
N GLN A 535 23.86 33.99 5.33
CA GLN A 535 23.60 33.84 6.76
C GLN A 535 24.91 33.69 7.58
N LYS A 536 26.03 34.18 7.06
CA LYS A 536 27.37 33.95 7.58
C LYS A 536 27.51 34.22 9.09
N GLU A 537 26.98 35.33 9.58
CA GLU A 537 27.06 35.69 11.02
C GLU A 537 26.30 34.71 11.92
N LYS A 538 25.11 34.29 11.49
CA LYS A 538 24.31 33.31 12.24
C LYS A 538 24.97 31.95 12.27
N ILE A 539 25.52 31.50 11.13
CA ILE A 539 26.17 30.21 11.00
C ILE A 539 27.44 30.18 11.84
N GLU A 540 28.23 31.24 11.83
CA GLU A 540 29.43 31.32 12.66
C GLU A 540 29.12 31.28 14.16
N ALA A 541 28.03 31.94 14.58
CA ALA A 541 27.54 31.83 15.96
C ALA A 541 27.11 30.40 16.31
N LYS A 542 26.46 29.67 15.37
CA LYS A 542 26.07 28.25 15.56
C LYS A 542 27.26 27.32 15.53
N ARG A 543 28.26 27.55 14.68
CA ARG A 543 29.52 26.78 14.69
C ARG A 543 30.19 26.86 16.07
N LYS A 544 30.25 28.02 16.68
CA LYS A 544 30.77 28.16 18.05
C LYS A 544 29.96 27.35 19.06
N SER A 545 28.63 27.31 18.94
CA SER A 545 27.79 26.48 19.82
C SER A 545 27.94 24.97 19.60
N VAL A 546 28.45 24.53 18.45
CA VAL A 546 28.79 23.12 18.19
C VAL A 546 30.13 22.77 18.85
N LEU A 547 31.07 23.71 18.90
CA LEU A 547 32.41 23.53 19.47
C LEU A 547 32.46 23.65 20.98
N THR A 548 31.46 24.27 21.60
CA THR A 548 31.35 24.44 23.07
C THR A 548 30.03 23.95 23.58
N VAL A 549 30.06 23.04 24.56
CA VAL A 549 28.86 22.54 25.25
C VAL A 549 28.61 23.40 26.49
N ASP A 550 27.53 24.17 26.46
CA ASP A 550 27.06 24.95 27.61
C ASP A 550 26.11 24.12 28.45
N GLY A 551 26.39 23.97 29.73
CA GLY A 551 25.54 23.28 30.67
C GLY A 551 25.16 24.15 31.86
N LYS A 552 24.04 23.80 32.52
CA LYS A 552 23.63 24.43 33.80
C LYS A 552 23.47 23.38 34.87
N THR A 553 24.24 23.46 35.92
CA THR A 553 24.02 22.60 37.08
C THR A 553 23.00 23.28 37.96
N VAL A 554 21.91 22.61 38.23
CA VAL A 554 20.84 23.08 39.14
C VAL A 554 21.10 22.47 40.51
N VAL A 555 21.54 23.25 41.47
CA VAL A 555 21.62 22.82 42.87
C VAL A 555 20.36 23.28 43.57
N ALA A 556 19.53 22.29 44.01
CA ALA A 556 18.31 22.54 44.80
C ALA A 556 18.55 22.05 46.24
N ASP A 557 18.46 22.95 47.25
CA ASP A 557 18.45 22.53 48.62
C ASP A 557 17.12 21.84 48.98
N MET A 558 17.18 20.75 49.74
CA MET A 558 15.99 19.96 50.18
C MET A 558 14.98 20.82 50.97
N LYS A 559 15.31 22.04 51.37
CA LYS A 559 14.41 23.01 52.02
C LYS A 559 13.71 23.95 51.05
N GLY A 560 13.95 23.89 49.76
CA GLY A 560 13.09 24.38 48.68
C GLY A 560 13.00 25.90 48.51
N LYS A 561 13.93 26.72 48.99
CA LYS A 561 13.83 28.17 48.90
C LYS A 561 14.83 28.87 47.98
N GLU A 562 15.94 28.24 47.64
CA GLU A 562 16.89 28.83 46.70
C GLU A 562 17.37 27.78 45.70
N LYS A 563 17.27 28.11 44.42
CA LYS A 563 17.88 27.35 43.29
C LYS A 563 19.05 28.17 42.82
N THR A 564 20.26 27.66 42.98
CA THR A 564 21.45 28.24 42.33
C THR A 564 21.69 27.53 41.02
N PHE A 565 22.05 28.31 40.00
CA PHE A 565 22.37 27.83 38.68
C PHE A 565 23.83 28.13 38.44
N ASP A 566 24.67 27.10 38.41
CA ASP A 566 26.10 27.26 37.99
C ASP A 566 26.18 26.93 36.50
N GLU A 567 26.72 27.85 35.73
CA GLU A 567 26.97 27.67 34.30
C GLU A 567 28.35 27.03 34.14
N PHE A 568 28.44 25.98 33.35
CA PHE A 568 29.68 25.35 32.95
C PHE A 568 29.78 25.23 31.43
N TRP A 569 30.99 25.25 30.91
CA TRP A 569 31.27 25.08 29.49
C TRP A 569 32.45 24.12 29.35
N GLU A 570 32.37 23.23 28.37
CA GLU A 570 33.42 22.30 28.01
C GLU A 570 33.59 22.33 26.50
N ASP A 571 34.83 22.17 26.03
CA ASP A 571 35.07 21.98 24.59
C ASP A 571 34.43 20.67 24.12
N ALA A 572 33.75 20.71 22.95
CA ALA A 572 33.11 19.55 22.37
C ALA A 572 34.15 18.52 21.92
N ASP A 573 33.99 17.31 22.33
CA ASP A 573 34.75 16.18 21.79
C ASP A 573 34.24 15.74 20.41
N VAL A 574 34.96 14.82 19.77
CA VAL A 574 34.62 14.29 18.43
C VAL A 574 33.25 13.66 18.42
N ALA A 575 32.82 13.04 19.53
CA ALA A 575 31.51 12.38 19.60
C ALA A 575 30.35 13.40 19.59
N VAL A 576 30.51 14.53 20.24
CA VAL A 576 29.54 15.62 20.25
C VAL A 576 29.43 16.28 18.86
N ILE A 577 30.57 16.49 18.18
CA ILE A 577 30.59 17.01 16.81
C ILE A 577 29.91 16.04 15.85
N ASP A 578 30.22 14.75 15.95
CA ASP A 578 29.60 13.73 15.12
C ASP A 578 28.09 13.62 15.35
N ASP A 579 27.60 13.71 16.58
CA ASP A 579 26.17 13.71 16.87
C ASP A 579 25.47 14.98 16.31
N ALA A 580 26.10 16.16 16.45
CA ALA A 580 25.56 17.38 15.85
C ALA A 580 25.55 17.30 14.30
N TYR A 581 26.60 16.75 13.70
CA TYR A 581 26.67 16.49 12.27
C TYR A 581 25.57 15.51 11.79
N ARG A 582 25.35 14.40 12.49
CA ARG A 582 24.31 13.42 12.15
C ARG A 582 22.91 14.07 12.17
N ARG A 583 22.64 14.93 13.15
CA ARG A 583 21.37 15.68 13.20
C ARG A 583 21.21 16.61 11.99
N ALA A 584 22.25 17.33 11.62
CA ALA A 584 22.26 18.18 10.44
C ALA A 584 22.11 17.36 9.14
N ALA A 585 22.79 16.21 9.04
CA ALA A 585 22.71 15.32 7.88
C ALA A 585 21.28 14.81 7.64
N ARG A 586 20.48 14.59 8.69
CA ARG A 586 19.06 14.24 8.56
C ARG A 586 18.23 15.33 7.90
N ILE A 587 18.63 16.60 8.01
CA ILE A 587 17.97 17.74 7.35
C ILE A 587 18.28 17.75 5.85
N PHE A 588 19.55 17.56 5.49
CA PHE A 588 20.06 17.68 4.12
C PHE A 588 20.00 16.41 3.30
N SER A 589 19.61 15.27 3.81
CA SER A 589 19.91 13.92 3.40
C SER A 589 21.36 13.51 3.71
N PRO A 590 21.58 12.30 4.25
CA PRO A 590 22.93 11.84 4.63
C PRO A 590 23.94 11.86 3.48
N ASP A 591 23.49 11.50 2.27
CA ASP A 591 24.36 11.46 1.08
C ASP A 591 24.79 12.86 0.64
N ILE A 592 23.86 13.82 0.60
CA ILE A 592 24.18 15.22 0.25
C ILE A 592 25.06 15.86 1.32
N ALA A 593 24.76 15.61 2.59
CA ALA A 593 25.58 16.12 3.70
C ALA A 593 27.02 15.60 3.64
N LYS A 594 27.20 14.29 3.37
CA LYS A 594 28.52 13.69 3.20
C LYS A 594 29.29 14.30 2.05
N THR A 595 28.69 14.37 0.87
CA THR A 595 29.37 14.95 -0.30
C THR A 595 29.58 16.45 -0.17
N TYR A 596 28.76 17.16 0.62
CA TYR A 596 28.99 18.56 0.92
C TYR A 596 30.16 18.78 1.89
N VAL A 597 30.32 17.92 2.89
CA VAL A 597 31.55 17.92 3.73
C VAL A 597 32.80 17.75 2.87
N GLU A 598 32.79 16.78 1.95
CA GLU A 598 33.89 16.55 1.01
C GLU A 598 34.14 17.79 0.11
N HIS A 599 33.09 18.41 -0.37
CA HIS A 599 33.14 19.63 -1.18
C HIS A 599 33.80 20.81 -0.41
N LEU A 600 33.38 21.02 0.84
CA LEU A 600 33.96 22.08 1.68
C LEU A 600 35.44 21.79 2.00
N ALA A 601 35.78 20.55 2.34
CA ALA A 601 37.17 20.18 2.64
C ALA A 601 38.08 20.36 1.43
N GLN A 602 37.61 19.99 0.22
CA GLN A 602 38.36 20.17 -1.05
C GLN A 602 38.63 21.64 -1.41
N GLN A 603 37.84 22.56 -0.88
CA GLN A 603 38.09 24.00 -1.06
C GLN A 603 39.28 24.50 -0.26
N VAL A 604 39.67 23.81 0.80
CA VAL A 604 40.72 24.20 1.76
C VAL A 604 42.00 23.40 1.56
N ALA A 605 41.87 22.07 1.38
CA ALA A 605 43.00 21.15 1.29
C ALA A 605 42.78 20.12 0.17
N SER A 606 43.85 19.53 -0.33
CA SER A 606 43.83 18.46 -1.31
C SER A 606 44.30 17.16 -0.66
N VAL A 607 43.52 16.07 -0.84
CA VAL A 607 43.88 14.75 -0.31
C VAL A 607 45.19 14.20 -0.93
N ASP A 608 45.49 14.61 -2.15
CA ASP A 608 46.68 14.14 -2.88
C ASP A 608 47.95 14.89 -2.46
N ASP A 609 47.79 16.14 -1.96
CA ASP A 609 48.93 17.01 -1.58
C ASP A 609 49.26 16.86 -0.08
N ASP A 610 48.27 16.86 0.81
CA ASP A 610 48.44 16.66 2.26
C ASP A 610 47.26 15.94 2.88
N PRO A 611 47.33 14.63 3.10
CA PRO A 611 46.22 13.85 3.69
C PRO A 611 45.88 14.22 5.12
N GLU A 612 46.86 14.74 5.95
CA GLU A 612 46.59 15.12 7.33
C GLU A 612 45.81 16.46 7.35
N GLU A 613 46.23 17.44 6.56
CA GLU A 613 45.50 18.71 6.40
C GLU A 613 44.08 18.47 5.86
N PHE A 614 43.91 17.53 4.92
CA PHE A 614 42.59 17.16 4.41
C PHE A 614 41.68 16.55 5.48
N LEU A 615 42.19 15.71 6.38
CA LEU A 615 41.45 15.18 7.51
C LEU A 615 41.01 16.25 8.48
N GLU A 616 41.86 17.24 8.78
CA GLU A 616 41.49 18.39 9.60
C GLU A 616 40.41 19.24 8.90
N ALA A 617 40.51 19.44 7.59
CA ALA A 617 39.51 20.13 6.80
C ALA A 617 38.12 19.38 6.80
N ILE A 618 38.10 18.06 6.83
CA ILE A 618 36.90 17.25 6.98
C ILE A 618 36.22 17.52 8.33
N VAL A 619 36.97 17.58 9.42
CA VAL A 619 36.41 17.87 10.76
C VAL A 619 35.81 19.26 10.80
N GLU A 620 36.52 20.26 10.30
CA GLU A 620 36.04 21.65 10.20
C GLU A 620 34.78 21.76 9.30
N ALA A 621 34.74 21.01 8.19
CA ALA A 621 33.58 20.92 7.32
C ALA A 621 32.37 20.29 8.05
N ARG A 622 32.57 19.26 8.87
CA ARG A 622 31.49 18.67 9.70
C ARG A 622 30.95 19.66 10.71
N VAL A 623 31.81 20.47 11.37
CA VAL A 623 31.37 21.53 12.27
C VAL A 623 30.56 22.58 11.52
N THR A 624 30.98 22.92 10.30
CA THR A 624 30.23 23.85 9.44
C THR A 624 28.85 23.32 9.08
N VAL A 625 28.75 22.07 8.65
CA VAL A 625 27.48 21.43 8.31
C VAL A 625 26.58 21.30 9.55
N ALA A 626 27.16 20.95 10.71
CA ALA A 626 26.43 20.94 11.99
C ALA A 626 25.89 22.32 12.36
N GLY A 627 26.69 23.36 12.19
CA GLY A 627 26.28 24.77 12.41
C GLY A 627 25.17 25.21 11.47
N LEU A 628 25.23 24.84 10.18
CA LEU A 628 24.16 25.06 9.19
C LEU A 628 22.85 24.42 9.65
N GLY A 629 22.88 23.14 10.09
CA GLY A 629 21.69 22.43 10.56
C GLY A 629 21.02 23.04 11.80
N LEU A 630 21.72 23.89 12.56
CA LEU A 630 21.17 24.61 13.70
C LEU A 630 20.50 25.97 13.32
N VAL A 631 20.56 26.39 12.06
CA VAL A 631 19.88 27.59 11.56
C VAL A 631 18.45 27.17 11.11
N THR A 632 17.44 27.72 11.76
CA THR A 632 16.04 27.31 11.55
C THR A 632 15.55 27.47 10.12
N GLU A 633 16.06 28.43 9.37
CA GLU A 633 15.65 28.74 8.00
C GLU A 633 16.28 27.80 6.95
N VAL A 634 17.32 27.03 7.32
CA VAL A 634 18.08 26.22 6.34
C VAL A 634 17.24 25.12 5.72
N GLN A 635 16.41 24.45 6.52
CA GLN A 635 15.59 23.34 6.02
C GLN A 635 14.61 23.81 4.95
N SER A 636 13.86 24.86 5.22
CA SER A 636 12.90 25.40 4.24
C SER A 636 13.56 25.91 2.97
N TYR A 637 14.72 26.54 3.08
CA TYR A 637 15.50 26.98 1.92
C TYR A 637 16.01 25.80 1.10
N PHE A 638 16.60 24.80 1.75
CA PHE A 638 17.15 23.62 1.11
C PHE A 638 16.06 22.81 0.41
N ASP A 639 14.93 22.61 1.09
CA ASP A 639 13.77 21.89 0.54
C ASP A 639 13.18 22.60 -0.67
N ALA A 640 13.11 23.94 -0.65
CA ALA A 640 12.64 24.74 -1.79
C ALA A 640 13.56 24.59 -3.02
N GLU A 641 14.88 24.63 -2.85
CA GLU A 641 15.82 24.45 -3.97
C GLU A 641 15.81 23.00 -4.50
N ALA A 642 15.68 21.98 -3.62
CA ALA A 642 15.53 20.60 -4.03
C ALA A 642 14.24 20.35 -4.83
N ASP A 643 13.10 20.90 -4.39
CA ASP A 643 11.81 20.79 -5.08
C ASP A 643 11.84 21.50 -6.43
N LYS A 644 12.44 22.69 -6.50
CA LYS A 644 12.63 23.44 -7.74
C LYS A 644 13.43 22.65 -8.77
N LEU A 645 14.53 22.01 -8.37
CA LEU A 645 15.36 21.20 -9.27
C LEU A 645 14.58 19.95 -9.74
N ALA A 646 13.89 19.27 -8.81
CA ALA A 646 13.09 18.10 -9.17
C ALA A 646 11.97 18.45 -10.17
N LYS A 647 11.26 19.55 -9.97
CA LYS A 647 10.23 20.05 -10.90
C LYS A 647 10.83 20.38 -12.29
N ALA A 648 11.99 21.05 -12.30
CA ALA A 648 12.66 21.38 -13.55
C ALA A 648 13.03 20.11 -14.34
N TRP A 649 13.62 19.10 -13.70
CA TRP A 649 13.99 17.85 -14.38
C TRP A 649 12.78 17.02 -14.81
N LEU A 650 11.74 16.92 -14.00
CA LEU A 650 10.51 16.23 -14.40
C LEU A 650 9.87 16.87 -15.63
N SER A 651 9.92 18.21 -15.74
CA SER A 651 9.44 18.93 -16.93
C SER A 651 10.36 18.77 -18.15
N GLU A 652 11.68 18.87 -17.95
CA GLU A 652 12.68 18.77 -19.01
C GLU A 652 12.69 17.39 -19.66
N TYR A 653 12.62 16.34 -18.83
CA TYR A 653 12.71 14.94 -19.29
C TYR A 653 11.35 14.25 -19.47
N ALA A 654 10.23 14.99 -19.38
CA ALA A 654 8.89 14.43 -19.55
C ALA A 654 8.70 13.63 -20.86
N PRO A 655 9.21 14.07 -22.04
CA PRO A 655 9.06 13.28 -23.27
C PRO A 655 9.79 11.92 -23.22
N GLN A 656 10.98 11.87 -22.62
CA GLN A 656 11.75 10.63 -22.48
C GLN A 656 11.08 9.69 -21.47
N ILE A 657 10.59 10.23 -20.35
CA ILE A 657 9.86 9.46 -19.33
C ILE A 657 8.57 8.86 -19.94
N LYS A 658 7.85 9.62 -20.77
CA LYS A 658 6.64 9.13 -21.48
C LYS A 658 6.92 7.98 -22.45
N ALA A 659 8.11 7.87 -22.97
CA ALA A 659 8.51 6.81 -23.89
C ALA A 659 8.92 5.50 -23.19
N LEU A 660 9.04 5.48 -21.86
CA LEU A 660 9.41 4.31 -21.08
C LEU A 660 8.26 3.29 -20.98
N SER A 661 8.56 2.07 -20.53
CA SER A 661 7.55 1.07 -20.17
C SER A 661 6.68 1.54 -19.02
N ASP A 662 5.49 0.98 -18.88
CA ASP A 662 4.54 1.37 -17.82
C ASP A 662 5.09 1.11 -16.41
N ASP A 663 5.92 0.08 -16.24
CA ASP A 663 6.61 -0.19 -14.99
C ASP A 663 7.55 0.96 -14.61
N ARG A 664 8.33 1.45 -15.56
CA ARG A 664 9.22 2.58 -15.34
C ARG A 664 8.46 3.88 -15.14
N LYS A 665 7.39 4.13 -15.91
CA LYS A 665 6.49 5.27 -15.70
C LYS A 665 5.89 5.27 -14.30
N GLU A 666 5.53 4.09 -13.77
CA GLU A 666 5.01 3.96 -12.40
C GLU A 666 6.04 4.41 -11.35
N CYS A 667 7.34 4.11 -11.54
CA CYS A 667 8.40 4.61 -10.68
C CYS A 667 8.45 6.14 -10.67
N TYR A 668 8.39 6.78 -11.84
CA TYR A 668 8.36 8.24 -11.94
C TYR A 668 7.05 8.83 -11.37
N ARG A 669 5.92 8.17 -11.58
CA ARG A 669 4.65 8.59 -10.97
C ARG A 669 4.74 8.62 -9.44
N GLN A 670 5.33 7.60 -8.83
CA GLN A 670 5.56 7.57 -7.38
C GLN A 670 6.49 8.71 -6.93
N ILE A 671 7.52 9.05 -7.71
CA ILE A 671 8.40 10.20 -7.43
C ILE A 671 7.64 11.52 -7.56
N VAL A 672 6.76 11.66 -8.56
CA VAL A 672 5.88 12.84 -8.69
C VAL A 672 4.97 12.97 -7.47
N GLU A 673 4.41 11.88 -6.98
CA GLU A 673 3.56 11.84 -5.78
C GLU A 673 4.31 12.19 -4.48
N MET A 674 5.63 11.99 -4.42
CA MET A 674 6.47 12.43 -3.29
C MET A 674 6.60 13.95 -3.19
N SER A 675 5.60 14.72 -3.57
CA SER A 675 5.57 16.17 -3.46
C SER A 675 4.79 16.62 -2.23
N THR A 676 5.13 17.79 -1.71
CA THR A 676 4.36 18.48 -0.66
C THR A 676 3.17 19.27 -1.21
N GLU A 677 3.14 19.48 -2.53
CA GLU A 677 2.08 20.19 -3.25
C GLU A 677 1.49 19.30 -4.36
N PRO A 678 0.24 19.52 -4.80
CA PRO A 678 -0.34 18.83 -5.94
C PRO A 678 0.54 18.95 -7.17
N GLN A 679 0.73 17.85 -7.88
CA GLN A 679 1.50 17.80 -9.12
C GLN A 679 0.60 17.32 -10.26
N SER A 680 0.77 17.89 -11.45
CA SER A 680 0.02 17.47 -12.63
C SER A 680 0.68 16.25 -13.30
N VAL A 681 -0.16 15.29 -13.67
CA VAL A 681 0.19 14.12 -14.50
C VAL A 681 -0.80 14.02 -15.64
N ASP A 682 -0.36 13.51 -16.77
CA ASP A 682 -1.23 13.32 -17.93
C ASP A 682 -2.18 12.14 -17.73
N LEU A 683 -3.34 12.18 -18.39
CA LEU A 683 -4.25 11.05 -18.46
C LEU A 683 -3.74 10.00 -19.45
N ALA A 684 -4.16 8.75 -19.25
CA ALA A 684 -3.93 7.65 -20.19
C ALA A 684 -5.25 7.23 -20.84
N LYS A 685 -5.20 7.05 -22.16
CA LYS A 685 -6.34 6.52 -22.93
C LYS A 685 -6.68 5.11 -22.46
N PRO A 686 -7.95 4.83 -22.08
CA PRO A 686 -8.38 3.49 -21.72
C PRO A 686 -8.46 2.59 -22.95
N GLU A 687 -7.98 1.33 -22.84
CA GLU A 687 -8.10 0.31 -23.88
C GLU A 687 -9.40 -0.45 -23.81
N SER A 688 -9.82 -0.83 -22.60
CA SER A 688 -11.10 -1.45 -22.32
C SER A 688 -11.58 -1.12 -20.93
N ARG A 689 -12.90 -1.10 -20.74
CA ARG A 689 -13.52 -0.83 -19.48
C ARG A 689 -14.80 -1.65 -19.31
N TYR A 690 -15.11 -2.08 -18.11
CA TYR A 690 -16.37 -2.76 -17.81
C TYR A 690 -17.37 -1.78 -17.20
N GLU A 691 -18.57 -1.68 -17.79
CA GLU A 691 -19.63 -0.84 -17.30
C GLU A 691 -20.87 -1.65 -16.96
N ALA A 692 -21.52 -1.31 -15.83
CA ALA A 692 -22.80 -1.89 -15.47
C ALA A 692 -23.87 -1.49 -16.49
N THR A 693 -24.79 -2.42 -16.78
CA THR A 693 -25.94 -2.15 -17.66
C THR A 693 -27.23 -2.02 -16.88
N LYS A 694 -27.25 -2.45 -15.63
CA LYS A 694 -28.40 -2.41 -14.73
C LYS A 694 -27.97 -2.06 -13.30
N ALA A 695 -28.89 -1.45 -12.57
CA ALA A 695 -28.86 -1.34 -11.12
C ALA A 695 -30.09 -2.00 -10.50
N ARG A 696 -30.07 -2.18 -9.19
CA ARG A 696 -31.21 -2.66 -8.43
C ARG A 696 -31.55 -1.66 -7.32
N GLU A 697 -32.77 -1.16 -7.35
CA GLU A 697 -33.34 -0.34 -6.29
C GLU A 697 -34.65 -0.97 -5.77
N ASN A 698 -34.78 -1.14 -4.45
CA ASN A 698 -35.99 -1.63 -3.80
C ASN A 698 -36.55 -2.91 -4.45
N ASP A 699 -35.68 -3.92 -4.70
CA ASP A 699 -35.99 -5.20 -5.35
C ASP A 699 -36.46 -5.12 -6.82
N LYS A 700 -36.28 -3.95 -7.49
CA LYS A 700 -36.55 -3.77 -8.91
C LYS A 700 -35.27 -3.59 -9.71
N GLU A 701 -35.16 -4.27 -10.83
CA GLU A 701 -34.08 -4.04 -11.79
C GLU A 701 -34.37 -2.77 -12.60
N ILE A 702 -33.40 -1.87 -12.64
CA ILE A 702 -33.42 -0.67 -13.48
C ILE A 702 -32.35 -0.86 -14.54
N THR A 703 -32.77 -0.93 -15.81
CA THR A 703 -31.83 -0.96 -16.94
C THR A 703 -31.35 0.46 -17.23
N PHE A 704 -30.04 0.64 -17.33
CA PHE A 704 -29.46 1.95 -17.59
C PHE A 704 -29.79 2.45 -19.00
N THR A 705 -29.95 3.75 -19.12
CA THR A 705 -30.08 4.43 -20.41
C THR A 705 -28.75 4.30 -21.16
N THR A 706 -28.84 4.01 -22.47
CA THR A 706 -27.64 3.99 -23.32
C THR A 706 -27.51 5.32 -24.08
N TRP A 707 -26.28 5.84 -24.07
CA TRP A 707 -25.93 7.15 -24.61
C TRP A 707 -25.04 7.00 -25.85
N LYS A 708 -25.12 7.95 -26.75
CA LYS A 708 -24.26 8.05 -27.93
C LYS A 708 -23.10 9.00 -27.66
N ASN A 709 -22.10 8.93 -28.52
CA ASN A 709 -20.96 9.86 -28.56
C ASN A 709 -20.18 9.96 -27.22
N HIS A 710 -20.20 8.90 -26.41
CA HIS A 710 -19.23 8.79 -25.32
C HIS A 710 -17.89 8.33 -25.88
N LEU A 711 -16.75 8.75 -25.29
CA LEU A 711 -15.41 8.33 -25.74
C LEU A 711 -15.18 6.82 -25.75
N LEU A 712 -15.88 6.09 -24.90
CA LEU A 712 -15.94 4.63 -24.89
C LEU A 712 -17.34 4.18 -25.37
N ALA A 713 -17.37 3.06 -26.08
CA ALA A 713 -18.61 2.49 -26.58
C ALA A 713 -18.59 0.97 -26.55
N ASP A 714 -19.75 0.36 -26.45
CA ASP A 714 -19.97 -1.07 -26.72
C ASP A 714 -19.89 -1.36 -28.22
N LYS A 715 -20.09 -2.63 -28.60
CA LYS A 715 -20.11 -3.08 -30.01
C LYS A 715 -21.16 -2.37 -30.87
N ASP A 716 -22.21 -1.79 -30.27
CA ASP A 716 -23.31 -1.09 -30.93
C ASP A 716 -23.12 0.46 -30.95
N GLY A 717 -21.94 0.93 -30.54
CA GLY A 717 -21.61 2.36 -30.50
C GLY A 717 -22.29 3.11 -29.34
N LYS A 718 -22.70 2.41 -28.28
CA LYS A 718 -23.44 2.97 -27.16
C LYS A 718 -22.66 2.82 -25.85
N TYR A 719 -22.92 3.71 -24.90
CA TYR A 719 -22.40 3.70 -23.57
C TYR A 719 -23.52 3.65 -22.53
N PRO A 720 -23.60 2.62 -21.66
CA PRO A 720 -24.61 2.57 -20.62
C PRO A 720 -24.19 3.48 -19.45
N ALA A 721 -25.08 4.34 -19.00
CA ALA A 721 -24.87 5.15 -17.81
C ALA A 721 -26.19 5.42 -17.10
N GLU A 722 -26.14 5.25 -15.78
CA GLU A 722 -27.14 5.84 -14.90
C GLU A 722 -26.72 7.29 -14.63
N LEU A 723 -27.55 8.23 -15.10
CA LEU A 723 -27.35 9.65 -14.86
C LEU A 723 -28.54 10.16 -14.02
N ASN A 724 -28.25 10.89 -12.97
CA ASN A 724 -29.28 11.61 -12.22
C ASN A 724 -29.88 12.72 -13.08
N GLU A 725 -30.93 13.38 -12.61
CA GLU A 725 -31.66 14.40 -13.36
C GLU A 725 -30.76 15.57 -13.80
N TRP A 726 -29.85 16.02 -12.94
CA TRP A 726 -28.94 17.12 -13.26
C TRP A 726 -27.88 16.70 -14.26
N GLU A 727 -27.24 15.54 -14.04
CA GLU A 727 -26.25 14.96 -14.97
C GLU A 727 -26.85 14.75 -16.35
N ARG A 728 -28.11 14.24 -16.43
CA ARG A 728 -28.84 14.08 -17.69
C ARG A 728 -29.04 15.40 -18.39
N THR A 729 -29.52 16.42 -17.66
CA THR A 729 -29.76 17.76 -18.20
C THR A 729 -28.45 18.33 -18.75
N VAL A 730 -27.31 18.15 -18.06
CA VAL A 730 -26.03 18.63 -18.52
C VAL A 730 -25.62 17.93 -19.82
N VAL A 731 -25.64 16.59 -19.86
CA VAL A 731 -25.23 15.83 -21.06
C VAL A 731 -26.14 16.17 -22.25
N GLU A 732 -27.45 16.31 -22.05
CA GLU A 732 -28.41 16.70 -23.11
C GLU A 732 -28.19 18.13 -23.62
N ALA A 733 -27.90 19.07 -22.73
CA ALA A 733 -27.65 20.47 -23.11
C ALA A 733 -26.31 20.56 -23.88
N GLU A 734 -25.25 19.97 -23.37
CA GLU A 734 -23.93 20.00 -24.01
C GLU A 734 -23.93 19.28 -25.37
N SER A 735 -24.65 18.18 -25.50
CA SER A 735 -24.75 17.41 -26.76
C SER A 735 -25.44 18.22 -27.90
N LYS A 736 -26.20 19.29 -27.59
CA LYS A 736 -26.84 20.15 -28.56
C LYS A 736 -26.00 21.37 -28.95
N ARG A 737 -24.89 21.61 -28.26
CA ARG A 737 -24.01 22.75 -28.56
C ARG A 737 -23.32 22.59 -29.92
N THR A 738 -23.12 23.71 -30.60
CA THR A 738 -22.41 23.73 -31.89
C THR A 738 -20.99 23.20 -31.75
N GLY A 739 -20.61 22.28 -32.62
CA GLY A 739 -19.29 21.69 -32.65
C GLY A 739 -19.10 20.50 -31.67
N PHE A 740 -20.10 20.13 -30.88
CA PHE A 740 -20.02 18.95 -30.03
C PHE A 740 -19.63 17.69 -30.82
N ARG A 741 -18.68 16.92 -30.30
CA ARG A 741 -18.19 15.66 -30.88
C ARG A 741 -18.39 14.49 -29.92
N PHE A 742 -17.75 14.54 -28.75
CA PHE A 742 -17.77 13.46 -27.76
C PHE A 742 -17.88 14.01 -26.34
N TRP A 743 -18.32 13.14 -25.45
CA TRP A 743 -18.29 13.37 -24.02
C TRP A 743 -17.61 12.18 -23.31
N TYR A 744 -17.14 12.41 -22.11
CA TYR A 744 -16.54 11.39 -21.27
C TYR A 744 -17.06 11.53 -19.85
N ARG A 745 -17.63 10.45 -19.31
CA ARG A 745 -17.93 10.36 -17.89
C ARG A 745 -16.65 10.03 -17.15
N ASN A 746 -16.15 10.97 -16.37
CA ASN A 746 -14.93 10.82 -15.61
C ASN A 746 -15.15 9.79 -14.49
N PRO A 747 -14.32 8.74 -14.35
CA PRO A 747 -14.45 7.77 -13.28
C PRO A 747 -14.27 8.39 -11.90
N GLN A 748 -15.14 8.07 -10.96
CA GLN A 748 -15.01 8.53 -9.58
C GLN A 748 -13.92 7.77 -8.80
N GLN A 749 -13.51 6.59 -9.28
CA GLN A 749 -12.38 5.85 -8.73
C GLN A 749 -11.05 6.35 -9.29
N PRO A 750 -9.98 6.37 -8.45
CA PRO A 750 -8.64 6.72 -8.92
C PRO A 750 -8.19 5.80 -10.04
N GLY A 751 -7.59 6.37 -11.07
CA GLY A 751 -7.04 5.64 -12.20
C GLY A 751 -6.36 6.56 -13.18
N GLN A 752 -5.55 6.03 -14.07
CA GLN A 752 -4.82 6.82 -15.04
C GLN A 752 -5.72 7.46 -16.12
N SER A 753 -6.95 6.97 -16.27
CA SER A 753 -7.98 7.56 -17.13
C SER A 753 -9.00 8.41 -16.37
N SER A 754 -8.74 8.75 -15.10
CA SER A 754 -9.61 9.57 -14.26
C SER A 754 -8.95 10.91 -13.94
N LEU A 755 -9.56 11.99 -14.41
CA LEU A 755 -9.14 13.36 -14.11
C LEU A 755 -9.38 13.66 -12.62
N GLY A 756 -8.32 13.90 -11.88
CA GLY A 756 -8.36 14.31 -10.48
C GLY A 756 -7.95 15.76 -10.31
N ILE A 757 -8.60 16.48 -9.40
CA ILE A 757 -8.27 17.87 -9.04
C ILE A 757 -8.11 17.93 -7.53
N ALA A 758 -6.99 18.45 -7.06
CA ALA A 758 -6.69 18.56 -5.65
C ALA A 758 -7.45 19.74 -5.01
N TYR A 759 -7.97 19.52 -3.81
CA TYR A 759 -8.56 20.55 -2.98
C TYR A 759 -8.15 20.38 -1.51
N LEU A 760 -8.14 21.48 -0.76
CA LEU A 760 -7.73 21.50 0.63
C LEU A 760 -8.97 21.45 1.54
N GLU A 761 -9.02 20.50 2.47
CA GLU A 761 -10.04 20.37 3.50
C GLU A 761 -9.39 19.94 4.82
N ASP A 762 -9.65 20.68 5.90
CA ASP A 762 -9.06 20.44 7.22
C ASP A 762 -7.51 20.27 7.18
N GLU A 763 -6.85 21.17 6.47
CA GLU A 763 -5.38 21.17 6.26
C GLU A 763 -4.85 19.91 5.54
N GLN A 764 -5.72 19.10 4.90
CA GLN A 764 -5.33 17.93 4.13
C GLN A 764 -5.77 18.07 2.67
N PHE A 765 -4.88 17.70 1.77
CA PHE A 765 -5.25 17.59 0.36
C PHE A 765 -6.09 16.35 0.10
N LYS A 766 -7.20 16.56 -0.59
CA LYS A 766 -8.09 15.52 -1.14
C LYS A 766 -8.21 15.70 -2.64
N ILE A 767 -8.76 14.71 -3.35
CA ILE A 767 -8.98 14.76 -4.80
C ILE A 767 -10.49 14.77 -5.07
N VAL A 768 -10.96 15.75 -5.81
CA VAL A 768 -12.27 15.72 -6.47
C VAL A 768 -12.10 15.26 -7.92
N ARG A 769 -13.10 14.53 -8.43
CA ARG A 769 -13.14 14.05 -9.81
C ARG A 769 -14.36 14.64 -10.47
N PRO A 770 -14.19 15.69 -11.30
CA PRO A 770 -15.29 16.30 -12.02
C PRO A 770 -16.03 15.28 -12.89
N ASP A 771 -17.36 15.37 -12.97
CA ASP A 771 -18.18 14.33 -13.59
C ASP A 771 -18.01 14.21 -15.10
N PHE A 772 -17.88 15.34 -15.83
CA PHE A 772 -17.94 15.34 -17.28
C PHE A 772 -16.84 16.13 -17.96
N ILE A 773 -16.30 15.54 -19.03
CA ILE A 773 -15.39 16.17 -19.97
C ILE A 773 -16.05 16.12 -21.35
N PHE A 774 -16.17 17.27 -22.02
CA PHE A 774 -16.75 17.38 -23.36
C PHE A 774 -15.70 17.80 -24.38
N PHE A 775 -15.73 17.18 -25.54
CA PHE A 775 -14.81 17.43 -26.66
C PHE A 775 -15.60 18.11 -27.78
N VAL A 776 -15.15 19.30 -28.16
CA VAL A 776 -15.84 20.17 -29.11
C VAL A 776 -14.88 20.56 -30.21
N GLU A 777 -15.32 20.55 -31.44
CA GLU A 777 -14.58 21.10 -32.57
C GLU A 777 -14.86 22.58 -32.73
N GLN A 778 -13.81 23.38 -32.67
CA GLN A 778 -13.86 24.80 -32.87
C GLN A 778 -12.68 25.23 -33.75
N ASP A 779 -12.95 25.92 -34.87
CA ASP A 779 -11.95 26.40 -35.81
C ASP A 779 -11.00 25.29 -36.32
N GLY A 780 -11.53 24.08 -36.50
CA GLY A 780 -10.79 22.91 -36.97
C GLY A 780 -9.87 22.28 -35.90
N LYS A 781 -9.98 22.67 -34.63
CA LYS A 781 -9.25 22.09 -33.49
C LYS A 781 -10.22 21.48 -32.49
N VAL A 782 -9.77 20.43 -31.83
CA VAL A 782 -10.48 19.87 -30.67
C VAL A 782 -10.14 20.70 -29.43
N VAL A 783 -11.17 21.22 -28.77
CA VAL A 783 -11.10 21.95 -27.52
C VAL A 783 -11.91 21.21 -26.45
N VAL A 784 -11.54 21.40 -25.18
CA VAL A 784 -12.12 20.64 -24.07
C VAL A 784 -12.90 21.55 -23.14
N ASP A 785 -14.07 21.06 -22.70
CA ASP A 785 -14.86 21.68 -21.66
C ASP A 785 -14.92 20.74 -20.47
N LEU A 786 -14.73 21.26 -19.27
CA LEU A 786 -14.89 20.54 -18.01
C LEU A 786 -16.15 21.06 -17.32
N VAL A 787 -17.12 20.17 -17.07
CA VAL A 787 -18.40 20.53 -16.43
C VAL A 787 -18.67 19.59 -15.25
N ASP A 788 -18.80 20.19 -14.07
CA ASP A 788 -18.98 19.45 -12.81
C ASP A 788 -20.32 19.83 -12.15
N PRO A 789 -21.37 19.00 -12.28
CA PRO A 789 -22.62 19.18 -11.53
C PRO A 789 -22.45 18.74 -10.08
N HIS A 790 -22.65 19.64 -9.12
CA HIS A 790 -22.35 19.41 -7.71
C HIS A 790 -23.49 19.77 -6.76
N GLY A 791 -23.71 18.94 -5.72
CA GLY A 791 -24.70 19.20 -4.68
C GLY A 791 -24.21 20.22 -3.64
N LEU A 792 -24.98 21.31 -3.42
CA LEU A 792 -24.63 22.38 -2.47
C LEU A 792 -24.81 22.02 -0.99
N HIS A 793 -25.45 20.89 -0.69
CA HIS A 793 -25.80 20.47 0.67
C HIS A 793 -24.66 19.67 1.35
N LEU A 794 -23.62 19.32 0.63
CA LEU A 794 -22.48 18.58 1.15
C LEU A 794 -21.51 19.52 1.89
N ALA A 795 -20.94 19.05 3.01
CA ALA A 795 -20.00 19.83 3.82
C ALA A 795 -18.74 20.23 3.04
N ASP A 796 -18.32 19.41 2.08
CA ASP A 796 -17.13 19.61 1.24
C ASP A 796 -17.42 20.36 -0.08
N ALA A 797 -18.64 20.86 -0.29
CA ALA A 797 -19.02 21.57 -1.52
C ALA A 797 -18.17 22.83 -1.77
N LEU A 798 -17.96 23.65 -0.75
CA LEU A 798 -17.11 24.85 -0.88
C LEU A 798 -15.63 24.52 -1.08
N PRO A 799 -14.98 23.65 -0.27
CA PRO A 799 -13.60 23.23 -0.51
C PRO A 799 -13.38 22.67 -1.92
N LYS A 800 -14.25 21.83 -2.44
CA LYS A 800 -14.17 21.31 -3.80
C LYS A 800 -14.27 22.40 -4.87
N LEU A 801 -15.21 23.33 -4.72
CA LEU A 801 -15.37 24.46 -5.64
C LEU A 801 -14.13 25.37 -5.61
N GLN A 802 -13.55 25.60 -4.44
CA GLN A 802 -12.29 26.34 -4.29
C GLN A 802 -11.11 25.60 -4.94
N GLY A 803 -11.06 24.26 -4.82
CA GLY A 803 -10.07 23.45 -5.52
C GLY A 803 -10.18 23.55 -7.05
N LEU A 804 -11.41 23.49 -7.59
CA LEU A 804 -11.67 23.71 -9.02
C LEU A 804 -11.23 25.11 -9.47
N ALA A 805 -11.47 26.14 -8.66
CA ALA A 805 -11.06 27.52 -8.98
C ALA A 805 -9.54 27.68 -8.94
N ALA A 806 -8.85 27.06 -7.98
CA ALA A 806 -7.39 27.02 -7.91
C ALA A 806 -6.78 26.29 -9.13
N TYR A 807 -7.34 25.14 -9.47
CA TYR A 807 -6.97 24.39 -10.68
C TYR A 807 -7.15 25.21 -11.96
N ALA A 808 -8.28 25.94 -12.08
CA ALA A 808 -8.53 26.82 -13.21
C ALA A 808 -7.53 27.98 -13.30
N ASN A 809 -6.95 28.45 -12.20
CA ASN A 809 -5.89 29.47 -12.23
C ASN A 809 -4.62 28.96 -12.93
N GLU A 810 -4.30 27.68 -12.75
CA GLU A 810 -3.07 27.08 -13.29
C GLU A 810 -3.27 26.55 -14.71
N HIS A 811 -4.45 25.98 -14.99
CA HIS A 811 -4.69 25.12 -16.15
C HIS A 811 -5.80 25.64 -17.09
N ALA A 812 -6.30 26.86 -16.93
CA ALA A 812 -7.35 27.39 -17.80
C ALA A 812 -7.02 27.31 -19.31
N ASN A 813 -5.74 27.37 -19.67
CA ASN A 813 -5.32 27.28 -21.07
C ASN A 813 -5.53 25.90 -21.74
N ALA A 814 -5.69 24.83 -20.91
CA ALA A 814 -5.99 23.49 -21.40
C ALA A 814 -7.48 23.30 -21.76
N TYR A 815 -8.32 24.25 -21.37
CA TYR A 815 -9.77 24.15 -21.50
C TYR A 815 -10.36 25.37 -22.21
N ARG A 816 -11.46 25.14 -22.94
CA ARG A 816 -12.31 26.24 -23.42
C ARG A 816 -13.18 26.77 -22.29
N ARG A 817 -13.72 25.86 -21.47
CA ARG A 817 -14.59 26.16 -20.29
C ARG A 817 -14.24 25.24 -19.14
N ILE A 818 -14.29 25.78 -17.92
CA ILE A 818 -14.32 25.03 -16.66
C ILE A 818 -15.52 25.54 -15.89
N GLU A 819 -16.55 24.71 -15.76
CA GLU A 819 -17.84 25.10 -15.22
C GLU A 819 -18.24 24.22 -14.03
N ALA A 820 -18.60 24.87 -12.92
CA ALA A 820 -19.30 24.22 -11.82
C ALA A 820 -20.79 24.49 -11.94
N VAL A 821 -21.61 23.44 -11.88
CA VAL A 821 -23.06 23.53 -12.03
C VAL A 821 -23.73 23.04 -10.75
N ALA A 822 -24.70 23.78 -10.24
CA ALA A 822 -25.48 23.37 -9.06
C ALA A 822 -26.93 23.86 -9.15
N GLU A 823 -27.81 23.16 -8.42
CA GLU A 823 -29.19 23.66 -8.26
C GLU A 823 -29.23 24.74 -7.17
N ALA A 824 -29.73 25.92 -7.56
CA ALA A 824 -30.00 27.01 -6.65
C ALA A 824 -31.36 27.64 -6.99
N SER A 825 -32.20 27.79 -6.00
CA SER A 825 -33.54 28.38 -6.14
C SER A 825 -34.45 27.71 -7.21
N GLY A 826 -34.35 26.38 -7.34
CA GLY A 826 -35.16 25.57 -8.27
C GLY A 826 -34.70 25.63 -9.73
N LYS A 827 -33.48 26.10 -9.99
CA LYS A 827 -32.86 26.16 -11.31
C LYS A 827 -31.42 25.64 -11.25
N LEU A 828 -30.98 25.06 -12.35
CA LEU A 828 -29.56 24.81 -12.55
C LEU A 828 -28.81 26.10 -12.86
N ARG A 829 -27.83 26.43 -12.07
CA ARG A 829 -26.98 27.61 -12.19
C ARG A 829 -25.52 27.18 -12.46
N VAL A 830 -24.79 28.03 -13.18
CA VAL A 830 -23.41 27.77 -13.58
C VAL A 830 -22.49 28.89 -13.17
N LEU A 831 -21.30 28.49 -12.65
CA LEU A 831 -20.16 29.37 -12.41
C LEU A 831 -19.08 29.03 -13.43
N ASP A 832 -18.75 30.01 -14.29
CA ASP A 832 -17.64 29.87 -15.25
C ASP A 832 -16.30 30.22 -14.60
N LEU A 833 -15.54 29.20 -14.25
CA LEU A 833 -14.23 29.33 -13.59
C LEU A 833 -13.09 29.76 -14.54
N THR A 834 -13.32 29.88 -15.85
CA THR A 834 -12.35 30.47 -16.77
C THR A 834 -12.28 32.00 -16.58
N ARG A 835 -13.29 32.62 -15.99
CA ARG A 835 -13.35 34.03 -15.66
C ARG A 835 -12.59 34.33 -14.36
N ALA A 836 -11.67 35.30 -14.41
CA ALA A 836 -10.83 35.67 -13.26
C ALA A 836 -11.64 36.25 -12.08
N ASP A 837 -12.71 37.06 -12.37
CA ASP A 837 -13.59 37.61 -11.35
C ASP A 837 -14.37 36.53 -10.58
N VAL A 838 -14.83 35.50 -11.30
CA VAL A 838 -15.52 34.35 -10.70
C VAL A 838 -14.56 33.55 -9.83
N ARG A 839 -13.34 33.23 -10.32
CA ARG A 839 -12.33 32.52 -9.54
C ARG A 839 -11.99 33.24 -8.22
N GLN A 840 -11.76 34.57 -8.30
CA GLN A 840 -11.46 35.36 -7.10
C GLN A 840 -12.61 35.33 -6.09
N ALA A 841 -13.84 35.43 -6.56
CA ALA A 841 -15.01 35.35 -5.70
C ALA A 841 -15.15 33.98 -5.04
N VAL A 842 -14.89 32.91 -5.77
CA VAL A 842 -14.94 31.53 -5.25
C VAL A 842 -13.86 31.29 -4.20
N LEU A 843 -12.61 31.69 -4.47
CA LEU A 843 -11.49 31.53 -3.53
C LEU A 843 -11.68 32.33 -2.23
N GLY A 844 -12.37 33.47 -2.29
CA GLY A 844 -12.67 34.30 -1.11
C GLY A 844 -14.01 33.98 -0.42
N ALA A 845 -14.76 33.02 -0.92
CA ALA A 845 -16.11 32.74 -0.41
C ALA A 845 -16.09 31.93 0.91
N SER A 846 -17.12 32.15 1.73
CA SER A 846 -17.44 31.36 2.92
C SER A 846 -18.62 30.41 2.74
N SER A 847 -19.33 30.47 1.59
CA SER A 847 -20.49 29.63 1.29
C SER A 847 -20.64 29.39 -0.21
N ALA A 848 -20.66 28.10 -0.62
CA ALA A 848 -20.92 27.73 -2.00
C ALA A 848 -22.32 28.17 -2.46
N LYS A 849 -23.33 28.01 -1.61
CA LYS A 849 -24.73 28.40 -1.92
C LYS A 849 -24.86 29.88 -2.32
N SER A 850 -24.24 30.79 -1.57
CA SER A 850 -24.32 32.25 -1.84
C SER A 850 -23.69 32.61 -3.20
N LEU A 851 -22.72 31.87 -3.69
CA LEU A 851 -22.12 32.09 -5.02
C LEU A 851 -23.09 31.73 -6.14
N PHE A 852 -23.78 30.59 -6.03
CA PHE A 852 -24.73 30.14 -7.03
C PHE A 852 -26.04 30.95 -7.01
N GLU A 853 -26.45 31.51 -5.88
CA GLU A 853 -27.57 32.43 -5.76
C GLU A 853 -27.23 33.88 -6.20
N GLY A 854 -25.94 34.21 -6.31
CA GLY A 854 -25.41 35.52 -6.63
C GLY A 854 -25.45 35.89 -8.13
N LEU A 855 -25.00 37.08 -8.42
CA LEU A 855 -24.97 37.64 -9.79
C LEU A 855 -23.88 37.07 -10.70
N LEU A 856 -22.87 36.41 -10.11
CA LEU A 856 -21.77 35.80 -10.86
C LEU A 856 -22.18 34.47 -11.53
N ALA A 857 -23.19 33.80 -11.00
CA ALA A 857 -23.73 32.60 -11.60
C ALA A 857 -24.79 32.97 -12.67
N ALA A 858 -24.73 32.27 -13.81
CA ALA A 858 -25.74 32.35 -14.86
C ALA A 858 -26.75 31.18 -14.78
N ASP A 859 -27.91 31.28 -15.40
CA ASP A 859 -28.77 30.11 -15.58
C ASP A 859 -28.06 29.13 -16.55
N TYR A 860 -28.05 27.87 -16.22
CA TYR A 860 -27.48 26.81 -17.08
C TYR A 860 -28.51 26.54 -18.19
N ALA A 861 -28.13 26.79 -19.47
CA ALA A 861 -29.02 26.76 -20.60
C ALA A 861 -29.27 25.36 -21.16
#